data_9f1168307bfad6c5400e8c63d6ec4269
#
_entry.id   9f1168307bfad6c5400e8c63d6ec4269
#
_cell.length_a   1.000
_cell.length_b   1.000
_cell.length_c   1.000
_cell.angle_alpha   90.00
_cell.angle_beta   90.00
_cell.angle_gamma   90.00
#
_symmetry.space_group_name_H-M   'P 1'
#
loop_
_entity.id
_entity.type
_entity.pdbx_description
1 polymer ?
#
loop_
_entity_poly.entity_id
_entity_poly.type
_entity_poly.pdbx_seq_one_letter_code
_entity_poly.pdbx_strand_id
1 'polypeptide(L)'
;MNSIRILIFNIFLFLCNIPLFAQHYSFSFEVENNTNSSAFLPSSAGTPTLNSVSKYFAVPKDAEIEILIDINKESVLDNIALPATASLPADMPSGNGNTPSDTSSLYSNVLFPHKTIIHERLEFADFDLLLVNIATERYNADKKELHIIEKATVTINTDAKGKITVEENAFNEMLISVVENPDIVCFESRPHTAGRRDGANYLIITPDNDEITRWADTLRTFREQQGIITKVMTLKEIRHNTPDSLKAFLRRVYYNWDPRPAAVLLLGDFNNDPTLGISSFQMLDHPQGSQFEPYLADNKLVDFNNNGLPSMVIARMPAANAHEAHLMVQKTIDYERHPYSNPDYYAHPTTSMAFQLSRWFQLCTEIIAGYFDSHDKKCNRINAIYEGPADSLWSTAQNTNKVVDYFGENGLNYIPDDISHLSQWDNDGDDLSNALENGTFFLIHRDHGTFETWGMPFFSTDNINKLHNEMLSFVMSVDCQTGAFDYGGDIQHDCLAERFLRINNGAMAVIAASQLSYSFVNDTYTWGVFDYLFPDFIPDFGDSHFDFKYPAFANAYGKYYLKQSSFPYNDSYKTLTNNLLHYFGDAYLQIFSEVPQNISVTHPEELDAGSRSVTIFADSGSSIALSIDNELIAKGKSRNGTATLHFNPVKEGAVIKVVLTKQNHYRHESLIRVKGGDDNEGDSHDTISVFPNPVEDVLKIKGRVISNIKICNNLGQTIIEHGNADSAEVIEIDCSSLPHGAYYIIISSETQTVRGFVR
;
A
#
# COMPACT_ATOMS: atom_id res chain seq x y z
N MET A 1 12.12 -20.69 -20.20
CA MET A 1 13.21 -20.31 -21.13
C MET A 1 13.38 -18.82 -21.03
N ASN A 2 14.54 -18.37 -20.56
CA ASN A 2 14.82 -16.99 -20.18
C ASN A 2 14.65 -16.02 -21.36
N SER A 3 13.64 -15.18 -21.32
CA SER A 3 13.52 -14.03 -22.24
C SER A 3 14.41 -12.92 -21.70
N ILE A 4 15.58 -12.80 -22.29
CA ILE A 4 16.52 -11.70 -22.01
C ILE A 4 15.90 -10.43 -22.59
N ARG A 5 15.55 -9.46 -21.74
CA ARG A 5 15.26 -8.08 -22.16
C ARG A 5 16.54 -7.47 -22.72
N ILE A 6 16.66 -7.38 -24.05
CA ILE A 6 17.74 -6.66 -24.70
C ILE A 6 17.23 -5.26 -25.01
N LEU A 7 17.64 -4.30 -24.19
CA LEU A 7 17.52 -2.87 -24.47
C LEU A 7 18.59 -2.53 -25.52
N ILE A 8 18.19 -2.34 -26.78
CA ILE A 8 19.12 -1.88 -27.81
C ILE A 8 19.04 -0.36 -27.90
N PHE A 9 20.05 0.30 -27.35
CA PHE A 9 20.32 1.72 -27.59
C PHE A 9 20.99 1.86 -28.96
N ASN A 10 20.27 2.38 -29.97
CA ASN A 10 20.88 2.82 -31.21
C ASN A 10 21.23 4.30 -31.14
N ILE A 11 22.48 4.60 -30.77
CA ILE A 11 23.08 5.94 -30.97
C ILE A 11 23.60 5.98 -32.40
N PHE A 12 22.90 6.68 -33.31
CA PHE A 12 23.44 7.08 -34.59
C PHE A 12 24.23 8.37 -34.41
N LEU A 13 25.55 8.28 -34.40
CA LEU A 13 26.44 9.45 -34.54
C LEU A 13 26.50 9.89 -36.01
N PHE A 14 25.79 10.95 -36.38
CA PHE A 14 26.08 11.73 -37.57
C PHE A 14 26.93 12.94 -37.18
N LEU A 15 28.22 12.88 -37.50
CA LEU A 15 29.13 14.05 -37.45
C LEU A 15 28.82 14.99 -38.61
N CYS A 16 28.02 16.01 -38.37
CA CYS A 16 27.99 17.23 -39.13
C CYS A 16 27.85 18.42 -38.18
N ASN A 17 28.69 19.44 -38.32
CA ASN A 17 28.66 20.69 -37.56
C ASN A 17 27.27 21.35 -37.60
N ILE A 18 26.46 21.08 -36.59
CA ILE A 18 25.21 21.77 -36.32
C ILE A 18 25.30 22.24 -34.84
N PRO A 19 24.89 23.50 -34.54
CA PRO A 19 24.94 24.00 -33.18
C PRO A 19 24.20 23.05 -32.23
N LEU A 20 24.69 22.96 -31.00
CA LEU A 20 24.10 22.13 -29.92
C LEU A 20 22.57 22.41 -29.76
N PHE A 21 21.76 21.78 -30.59
CA PHE A 21 20.33 21.68 -30.31
C PHE A 21 20.19 20.67 -29.20
N ALA A 22 19.61 21.09 -28.09
CA ALA A 22 19.31 20.24 -26.97
C ALA A 22 18.41 19.07 -27.46
N GLN A 23 18.81 17.89 -27.09
CA GLN A 23 18.20 16.61 -27.50
C GLN A 23 16.76 16.52 -26.99
N HIS A 24 15.79 16.37 -27.87
CA HIS A 24 14.42 16.02 -27.54
C HIS A 24 14.36 14.57 -27.03
N TYR A 25 13.47 14.24 -26.11
CA TYR A 25 13.28 12.86 -25.72
C TYR A 25 12.45 12.12 -26.77
N SER A 26 12.96 10.97 -27.17
CA SER A 26 12.27 10.03 -28.04
C SER A 26 12.46 8.63 -27.47
N PHE A 27 11.37 7.90 -27.27
CA PHE A 27 11.41 6.50 -26.84
C PHE A 27 10.72 5.65 -27.89
N SER A 28 11.26 4.46 -28.12
CA SER A 28 10.64 3.47 -29.00
C SER A 28 10.53 2.13 -28.28
N PHE A 29 9.42 1.45 -28.45
CA PHE A 29 9.19 0.10 -27.93
C PHE A 29 8.49 -0.77 -28.96
N GLU A 30 8.72 -2.09 -28.87
CA GLU A 30 8.08 -3.06 -29.74
C GLU A 30 6.77 -3.54 -29.11
N VAL A 31 5.77 -3.77 -29.95
CA VAL A 31 4.46 -4.31 -29.60
C VAL A 31 4.23 -5.56 -30.41
N GLU A 32 3.86 -6.64 -29.74
CA GLU A 32 3.48 -7.92 -30.34
C GLU A 32 2.07 -8.31 -29.89
N ASN A 33 1.30 -8.98 -30.77
CA ASN A 33 -0.01 -9.49 -30.44
C ASN A 33 0.11 -10.78 -29.66
N ASN A 34 0.31 -10.68 -28.36
CA ASN A 34 0.37 -11.81 -27.44
C ASN A 34 -0.53 -11.55 -26.22
N THR A 35 -0.86 -12.59 -25.48
CA THR A 35 -1.54 -12.45 -24.20
C THR A 35 -0.59 -11.86 -23.17
N ASN A 36 -1.01 -10.78 -22.52
CA ASN A 36 -0.29 -10.13 -21.44
C ASN A 36 -1.27 -9.64 -20.35
N SER A 37 -0.75 -9.16 -19.24
CA SER A 37 -1.53 -8.72 -18.08
C SER A 37 -2.51 -7.56 -18.37
N SER A 38 -2.32 -6.79 -19.44
CA SER A 38 -3.22 -5.70 -19.81
C SER A 38 -4.46 -6.15 -20.61
N ALA A 39 -4.56 -7.43 -20.99
CA ALA A 39 -5.61 -7.95 -21.87
C ALA A 39 -6.69 -8.80 -21.16
N PHE A 40 -6.67 -8.92 -19.84
CA PHE A 40 -7.56 -9.82 -19.12
C PHE A 40 -9.02 -9.37 -19.13
N LEU A 41 -9.28 -8.08 -18.86
CA LEU A 41 -10.65 -7.59 -18.78
C LEU A 41 -11.40 -7.74 -20.13
N PRO A 42 -12.65 -8.19 -20.10
CA PRO A 42 -13.52 -8.12 -21.27
C PRO A 42 -13.70 -6.68 -21.75
N SER A 43 -13.99 -6.50 -23.03
CA SER A 43 -14.35 -5.21 -23.60
C SER A 43 -15.67 -4.69 -23.01
N SER A 44 -16.04 -3.45 -23.34
CA SER A 44 -17.32 -2.88 -22.93
C SER A 44 -18.51 -3.66 -23.52
N ALA A 45 -19.62 -3.69 -22.77
CA ALA A 45 -20.82 -4.39 -23.19
C ALA A 45 -21.23 -4.00 -24.62
N GLY A 46 -21.58 -5.01 -25.41
CA GLY A 46 -22.00 -4.83 -26.81
C GLY A 46 -20.87 -4.69 -27.81
N THR A 47 -19.60 -4.71 -27.42
CA THR A 47 -18.44 -4.69 -28.31
C THR A 47 -17.69 -6.03 -28.28
N PRO A 48 -16.93 -6.40 -29.31
CA PRO A 48 -16.12 -7.61 -29.27
C PRO A 48 -14.92 -7.43 -28.34
N THR A 49 -14.49 -8.51 -27.71
CA THR A 49 -13.21 -8.51 -26.96
C THR A 49 -12.06 -8.69 -27.95
N LEU A 50 -11.15 -7.73 -27.92
CA LEU A 50 -9.98 -7.64 -28.82
C LEU A 50 -8.71 -7.44 -27.98
N ASN A 51 -7.59 -7.94 -28.50
CA ASN A 51 -6.30 -7.76 -27.84
C ASN A 51 -5.80 -6.32 -27.95
N SER A 52 -5.15 -5.88 -26.88
CA SER A 52 -4.50 -4.57 -26.79
C SER A 52 -3.26 -4.66 -25.89
N VAL A 53 -2.34 -3.73 -26.06
CA VAL A 53 -1.20 -3.52 -25.18
C VAL A 53 -1.28 -2.11 -24.61
N SER A 54 -1.15 -2.00 -23.31
CA SER A 54 -1.18 -0.71 -22.59
C SER A 54 0.09 -0.53 -21.78
N LYS A 55 0.67 0.69 -21.83
CA LYS A 55 1.92 1.01 -21.15
C LYS A 55 1.89 2.43 -20.63
N TYR A 56 2.50 2.64 -19.44
CA TYR A 56 2.72 3.95 -18.86
C TYR A 56 4.11 4.49 -19.23
N PHE A 57 4.20 5.80 -19.46
CA PHE A 57 5.44 6.51 -19.70
C PHE A 57 5.49 7.76 -18.82
N ALA A 58 6.63 8.02 -18.18
CA ALA A 58 6.88 9.32 -17.59
C ALA A 58 7.21 10.32 -18.70
N VAL A 59 6.58 11.49 -18.67
CA VAL A 59 6.85 12.58 -19.60
C VAL A 59 7.02 13.89 -18.85
N PRO A 60 7.86 14.81 -19.33
CA PRO A 60 8.00 16.12 -18.72
C PRO A 60 6.66 16.85 -18.67
N LYS A 61 6.46 17.60 -17.59
CA LYS A 61 5.24 18.37 -17.40
C LYS A 61 4.98 19.31 -18.55
N ASP A 62 3.75 19.39 -19.02
CA ASP A 62 3.29 20.27 -20.11
C ASP A 62 4.01 20.06 -21.48
N ALA A 63 4.79 18.97 -21.64
CA ALA A 63 5.46 18.68 -22.90
C ALA A 63 4.45 18.38 -24.02
N GLU A 64 4.73 18.88 -25.23
CA GLU A 64 4.02 18.42 -26.43
C GLU A 64 4.42 16.99 -26.77
N ILE A 65 3.46 16.14 -27.10
CA ILE A 65 3.67 14.70 -27.33
C ILE A 65 3.18 14.35 -28.74
N GLU A 66 4.02 13.66 -29.48
CA GLU A 66 3.68 13.01 -30.74
C GLU A 66 3.89 11.50 -30.60
N ILE A 67 2.89 10.70 -30.96
CA ILE A 67 2.97 9.23 -30.91
C ILE A 67 2.85 8.69 -32.34
N LEU A 68 3.87 7.97 -32.78
CA LEU A 68 3.96 7.35 -34.09
C LEU A 68 3.93 5.83 -33.95
N ILE A 69 3.29 5.15 -34.89
CA ILE A 69 3.33 3.67 -34.99
C ILE A 69 3.79 3.27 -36.38
N ASP A 70 4.78 2.39 -36.41
CA ASP A 70 5.25 1.71 -37.62
C ASP A 70 4.86 0.24 -37.52
N ILE A 71 3.92 -0.19 -38.37
CA ILE A 71 3.42 -1.57 -38.38
C ILE A 71 4.39 -2.42 -39.22
N ASN A 72 5.18 -3.24 -38.54
CA ASN A 72 6.20 -4.07 -39.17
C ASN A 72 5.60 -5.35 -39.78
N LYS A 73 4.54 -5.89 -39.16
CA LYS A 73 3.85 -7.09 -39.62
C LYS A 73 2.40 -7.07 -39.22
N GLU A 74 1.50 -7.32 -40.18
CA GLU A 74 0.06 -7.43 -39.96
C GLU A 74 -0.52 -8.61 -40.75
N SER A 75 -1.66 -9.13 -40.29
CA SER A 75 -2.46 -10.14 -40.97
C SER A 75 -3.94 -9.81 -40.84
N VAL A 76 -4.73 -10.38 -41.76
CA VAL A 76 -6.19 -10.28 -41.74
C VAL A 76 -6.76 -11.68 -41.81
N LEU A 77 -7.64 -12.00 -40.88
CA LEU A 77 -8.39 -13.26 -40.85
C LEU A 77 -9.82 -13.01 -41.33
N ASP A 78 -10.24 -13.73 -42.35
CA ASP A 78 -11.58 -13.66 -42.94
C ASP A 78 -12.58 -14.62 -42.29
N ASN A 79 -13.86 -14.30 -42.40
CA ASN A 79 -14.98 -15.14 -41.92
C ASN A 79 -14.98 -15.34 -40.37
N ILE A 80 -14.40 -14.44 -39.64
CA ILE A 80 -14.40 -14.46 -38.17
C ILE A 80 -15.70 -13.88 -37.66
N ALA A 81 -16.39 -14.61 -36.76
CA ALA A 81 -17.55 -14.11 -36.02
C ALA A 81 -17.16 -13.95 -34.54
N LEU A 82 -17.03 -12.71 -34.10
CA LEU A 82 -16.78 -12.42 -32.70
C LEU A 82 -18.09 -12.09 -31.97
N PRO A 83 -18.38 -12.72 -30.83
CA PRO A 83 -19.55 -12.39 -30.03
C PRO A 83 -19.41 -11.02 -29.38
N ALA A 84 -20.54 -10.36 -29.17
CA ALA A 84 -20.59 -9.16 -28.35
C ALA A 84 -20.37 -9.49 -26.86
N THR A 85 -19.64 -8.65 -26.18
CA THR A 85 -19.39 -8.78 -24.75
C THR A 85 -20.65 -8.51 -23.94
N ALA A 86 -20.93 -9.34 -22.94
CA ALA A 86 -21.98 -9.08 -21.96
C ALA A 86 -21.58 -7.96 -20.98
N SER A 87 -22.56 -7.37 -20.30
CA SER A 87 -22.30 -6.46 -19.18
C SER A 87 -21.56 -7.20 -18.07
N LEU A 88 -20.64 -6.50 -17.38
CA LEU A 88 -19.98 -7.08 -16.22
C LEU A 88 -21.00 -7.38 -15.12
N PRO A 89 -20.99 -8.59 -14.54
CA PRO A 89 -21.93 -8.96 -13.50
C PRO A 89 -21.51 -8.36 -12.15
N ALA A 90 -22.50 -7.80 -11.44
CA ALA A 90 -22.31 -7.41 -10.05
C ALA A 90 -22.05 -8.66 -9.17
N ASP A 91 -21.25 -8.50 -8.12
CA ASP A 91 -20.98 -9.55 -7.14
C ASP A 91 -22.10 -9.64 -6.10
N MET A 92 -23.32 -9.93 -6.61
CA MET A 92 -24.54 -10.14 -5.79
C MET A 92 -25.04 -11.57 -5.88
N PRO A 93 -25.59 -12.13 -4.79
CA PRO A 93 -26.09 -13.51 -4.74
C PRO A 93 -27.17 -13.87 -5.77
N SER A 94 -27.93 -12.90 -6.28
CA SER A 94 -29.12 -13.12 -7.14
C SER A 94 -29.12 -12.35 -8.46
N GLY A 95 -27.98 -11.98 -8.97
CA GLY A 95 -27.86 -11.29 -10.25
C GLY A 95 -28.07 -12.25 -11.43
N ASN A 96 -29.26 -12.31 -12.00
CA ASN A 96 -29.44 -12.85 -13.35
C ASN A 96 -28.50 -12.09 -14.27
N GLY A 97 -27.47 -12.78 -14.82
CA GLY A 97 -26.61 -12.21 -15.83
C GLY A 97 -27.48 -11.63 -16.95
N ASN A 98 -27.40 -10.33 -17.17
CA ASN A 98 -28.10 -9.71 -18.28
C ASN A 98 -27.63 -10.38 -19.56
N THR A 99 -28.57 -11.03 -20.26
CA THR A 99 -28.31 -11.55 -21.60
C THR A 99 -27.81 -10.40 -22.48
N PRO A 100 -26.79 -10.65 -23.33
CA PRO A 100 -26.32 -9.62 -24.26
C PRO A 100 -27.50 -9.06 -25.07
N SER A 101 -27.73 -7.77 -24.96
CA SER A 101 -28.60 -7.11 -25.97
C SER A 101 -27.83 -7.19 -27.29
N ASP A 102 -28.51 -7.59 -28.36
CA ASP A 102 -27.93 -7.59 -29.70
C ASP A 102 -27.60 -6.14 -30.10
N THR A 103 -26.33 -5.80 -29.98
CA THR A 103 -25.81 -4.46 -30.22
C THR A 103 -24.84 -4.43 -31.40
N SER A 104 -24.91 -5.44 -32.27
CA SER A 104 -24.15 -5.51 -33.52
C SER A 104 -24.21 -4.25 -34.40
N SER A 105 -25.18 -3.36 -34.15
CA SER A 105 -25.31 -2.08 -34.83
C SER A 105 -24.31 -1.00 -34.39
N LEU A 106 -23.65 -1.13 -33.24
CA LEU A 106 -22.80 -0.07 -32.69
C LEU A 106 -21.45 0.08 -33.41
N TYR A 107 -20.99 -0.95 -34.14
CA TYR A 107 -19.69 -0.95 -34.84
C TYR A 107 -19.78 -1.47 -36.27
N SER A 108 -20.97 -1.38 -36.91
CA SER A 108 -21.16 -1.74 -38.32
C SER A 108 -20.44 -0.74 -39.24
N ASN A 109 -19.91 -1.25 -40.36
CA ASN A 109 -19.25 -0.52 -41.45
C ASN A 109 -17.87 0.11 -41.15
N VAL A 110 -17.32 -0.10 -39.95
CA VAL A 110 -16.00 0.45 -39.57
C VAL A 110 -15.16 -0.56 -38.77
N LEU A 111 -13.86 -0.37 -38.78
CA LEU A 111 -12.99 -1.11 -37.88
C LEU A 111 -13.19 -0.64 -36.42
N PHE A 112 -13.42 -1.58 -35.52
CA PHE A 112 -13.50 -1.33 -34.08
C PHE A 112 -12.29 -1.97 -33.40
N PRO A 113 -11.60 -1.25 -32.49
CA PRO A 113 -11.73 0.18 -32.19
C PRO A 113 -11.32 1.06 -33.37
N HIS A 114 -11.88 2.26 -33.44
CA HIS A 114 -11.65 3.19 -34.58
C HIS A 114 -10.20 3.64 -34.72
N LYS A 115 -9.50 3.78 -33.59
CA LYS A 115 -8.11 4.20 -33.55
C LYS A 115 -7.22 3.04 -33.12
N THR A 116 -6.09 2.89 -33.76
CA THR A 116 -5.05 1.92 -33.36
C THR A 116 -4.36 2.34 -32.07
N ILE A 117 -4.15 3.64 -31.86
CA ILE A 117 -3.54 4.20 -30.64
C ILE A 117 -4.52 5.17 -29.98
N ILE A 118 -4.67 5.02 -28.67
CA ILE A 118 -5.38 5.95 -27.79
C ILE A 118 -4.44 6.25 -26.63
N HIS A 119 -4.37 7.50 -26.20
CA HIS A 119 -3.55 7.87 -25.05
C HIS A 119 -4.31 8.82 -24.12
N GLU A 120 -3.94 8.78 -22.84
CA GLU A 120 -4.45 9.64 -21.79
C GLU A 120 -3.25 10.22 -21.00
N ARG A 121 -3.29 11.51 -20.70
CA ARG A 121 -2.31 12.17 -19.86
C ARG A 121 -2.87 12.34 -18.46
N LEU A 122 -2.10 11.89 -17.46
CA LEU A 122 -2.39 11.99 -16.04
C LEU A 122 -1.41 13.00 -15.43
N GLU A 123 -1.94 14.09 -14.88
CA GLU A 123 -1.11 15.20 -14.41
C GLU A 123 -0.71 15.03 -12.94
N PHE A 124 0.60 15.13 -12.66
CA PHE A 124 1.17 15.15 -11.32
C PHE A 124 1.95 16.44 -11.07
N ALA A 125 2.46 16.61 -9.85
CA ALA A 125 3.13 17.85 -9.50
C ALA A 125 4.46 18.07 -10.25
N ASP A 126 5.27 17.02 -10.40
CA ASP A 126 6.63 17.10 -10.96
C ASP A 126 6.73 16.64 -12.42
N PHE A 127 5.82 15.78 -12.87
CA PHE A 127 5.81 15.18 -14.21
C PHE A 127 4.40 14.80 -14.61
N ASP A 128 4.19 14.37 -15.83
CA ASP A 128 2.96 13.76 -16.28
C ASP A 128 3.19 12.27 -16.56
N LEU A 129 2.17 11.47 -16.30
CA LEU A 129 2.14 10.07 -16.66
C LEU A 129 1.29 9.90 -17.92
N LEU A 130 1.88 9.33 -18.96
CA LEU A 130 1.21 9.09 -20.23
C LEU A 130 0.81 7.61 -20.31
N LEU A 131 -0.48 7.32 -20.31
CA LEU A 131 -1.01 5.99 -20.60
C LEU A 131 -1.24 5.85 -22.10
N VAL A 132 -0.54 4.91 -22.74
CA VAL A 132 -0.67 4.61 -24.18
C VAL A 132 -1.27 3.24 -24.34
N ASN A 133 -2.41 3.17 -25.03
CA ASN A 133 -3.10 1.93 -25.40
C ASN A 133 -2.98 1.71 -26.91
N ILE A 134 -2.58 0.50 -27.30
CA ILE A 134 -2.43 0.07 -28.69
C ILE A 134 -3.35 -1.11 -28.93
N ALA A 135 -4.36 -0.92 -29.79
CA ALA A 135 -5.22 -2.01 -30.24
C ALA A 135 -4.45 -2.89 -31.22
N THR A 136 -3.98 -4.04 -30.75
CA THR A 136 -3.28 -5.03 -31.59
C THR A 136 -4.26 -5.83 -32.44
N GLU A 137 -5.54 -5.86 -32.08
CA GLU A 137 -6.62 -6.42 -32.86
C GLU A 137 -7.69 -5.38 -33.13
N ARG A 138 -8.23 -5.40 -34.38
CA ARG A 138 -9.33 -4.52 -34.80
C ARG A 138 -10.30 -5.33 -35.68
N TYR A 139 -11.58 -5.22 -35.43
CA TYR A 139 -12.60 -6.07 -36.05
C TYR A 139 -13.56 -5.26 -36.92
N ASN A 140 -13.86 -5.77 -38.13
CA ASN A 140 -14.93 -5.29 -39.00
C ASN A 140 -16.09 -6.29 -38.99
N ALA A 141 -17.19 -5.95 -38.32
CA ALA A 141 -18.32 -6.86 -38.14
C ALA A 141 -19.06 -7.17 -39.47
N ASP A 142 -19.19 -6.21 -40.38
CA ASP A 142 -19.90 -6.40 -41.65
C ASP A 142 -19.16 -7.29 -42.62
N LYS A 143 -17.84 -7.15 -42.64
CA LYS A 143 -16.98 -7.97 -43.48
C LYS A 143 -16.57 -9.28 -42.81
N LYS A 144 -16.73 -9.39 -41.47
CA LYS A 144 -16.22 -10.47 -40.63
C LYS A 144 -14.70 -10.61 -40.74
N GLU A 145 -13.99 -9.50 -40.83
CA GLU A 145 -12.53 -9.43 -40.92
C GLU A 145 -11.93 -9.05 -39.57
N LEU A 146 -10.96 -9.86 -39.09
CA LEU A 146 -10.14 -9.55 -37.93
C LEU A 146 -8.76 -9.12 -38.39
N HIS A 147 -8.42 -7.85 -38.19
CA HIS A 147 -7.11 -7.27 -38.49
C HIS A 147 -6.22 -7.39 -37.26
N ILE A 148 -5.05 -8.01 -37.43
CA ILE A 148 -4.11 -8.33 -36.35
C ILE A 148 -2.79 -7.63 -36.65
N ILE A 149 -2.32 -6.78 -35.75
CA ILE A 149 -0.95 -6.26 -35.75
C ILE A 149 -0.08 -7.28 -35.02
N GLU A 150 0.64 -8.11 -35.78
CA GLU A 150 1.51 -9.12 -35.21
C GLU A 150 2.77 -8.51 -34.60
N LYS A 151 3.29 -7.43 -35.20
CA LYS A 151 4.44 -6.68 -34.70
C LYS A 151 4.37 -5.23 -35.15
N ALA A 152 4.62 -4.31 -34.23
CA ALA A 152 4.76 -2.89 -34.52
C ALA A 152 5.84 -2.24 -33.63
N THR A 153 6.37 -1.10 -34.08
CA THR A 153 7.23 -0.24 -33.29
C THR A 153 6.46 1.05 -33.00
N VAL A 154 6.32 1.39 -31.72
CA VAL A 154 5.71 2.65 -31.28
C VAL A 154 6.79 3.60 -30.83
N THR A 155 6.76 4.83 -31.33
CA THR A 155 7.71 5.91 -30.96
C THR A 155 6.94 7.06 -30.34
N ILE A 156 7.39 7.51 -29.17
CA ILE A 156 6.87 8.67 -28.45
C ILE A 156 7.93 9.77 -28.50
N ASN A 157 7.63 10.87 -29.13
CA ASN A 157 8.47 12.06 -29.21
C ASN A 157 7.94 13.14 -28.28
N THR A 158 8.84 13.86 -27.59
CA THR A 158 8.49 15.04 -26.81
C THR A 158 9.37 16.23 -27.20
N ASP A 159 8.85 17.45 -27.07
CA ASP A 159 9.59 18.69 -27.30
C ASP A 159 10.47 19.12 -26.11
N ALA A 160 10.33 18.42 -24.97
CA ALA A 160 11.02 18.73 -23.73
C ALA A 160 12.48 18.23 -23.72
N LYS A 161 13.28 18.84 -22.87
CA LYS A 161 14.72 18.64 -22.76
C LYS A 161 15.15 18.43 -21.33
N GLY A 162 16.11 17.51 -21.12
CA GLY A 162 16.67 17.24 -19.80
C GLY A 162 15.90 16.19 -19.00
N LYS A 163 16.52 15.66 -17.95
CA LYS A 163 15.89 14.67 -17.08
C LYS A 163 14.75 15.29 -16.26
N ILE A 164 13.73 14.51 -15.95
CA ILE A 164 12.65 14.86 -15.04
C ILE A 164 13.19 14.75 -13.60
N THR A 165 13.16 15.85 -12.85
CA THR A 165 13.52 15.84 -11.44
C THR A 165 12.25 15.67 -10.61
N VAL A 166 12.22 14.66 -9.76
CA VAL A 166 11.06 14.27 -8.96
C VAL A 166 11.45 14.22 -7.48
N GLU A 167 10.59 14.71 -6.59
CA GLU A 167 10.79 14.59 -5.15
C GLU A 167 10.85 13.11 -4.73
N GLU A 168 11.88 12.72 -3.97
CA GLU A 168 12.03 11.35 -3.44
C GLU A 168 11.00 11.12 -2.33
N ASN A 169 9.92 10.39 -2.64
CA ASN A 169 8.92 9.92 -1.70
C ASN A 169 8.26 8.63 -2.22
N ALA A 170 7.65 7.87 -1.32
CA ALA A 170 7.11 6.53 -1.62
C ALA A 170 6.03 6.53 -2.73
N PHE A 171 5.23 7.60 -2.87
CA PHE A 171 4.22 7.67 -3.92
C PHE A 171 4.84 7.91 -5.31
N ASN A 172 5.83 8.79 -5.39
CA ASN A 172 6.55 9.03 -6.63
C ASN A 172 7.37 7.80 -7.04
N GLU A 173 7.98 7.08 -6.07
CA GLU A 173 8.66 5.80 -6.33
C GLU A 173 7.68 4.78 -6.92
N MET A 174 6.47 4.67 -6.35
CA MET A 174 5.41 3.82 -6.89
C MET A 174 4.99 4.22 -8.30
N LEU A 175 4.80 5.52 -8.59
CA LEU A 175 4.44 5.99 -9.94
C LEU A 175 5.56 5.72 -10.96
N ILE A 176 6.81 5.88 -10.57
CA ILE A 176 7.94 5.64 -11.47
C ILE A 176 8.18 4.14 -11.68
N SER A 177 7.78 3.29 -10.76
CA SER A 177 7.89 1.84 -10.94
C SER A 177 6.97 1.29 -12.05
N VAL A 178 5.85 1.96 -12.37
CA VAL A 178 4.92 1.49 -13.41
C VAL A 178 5.26 1.99 -14.81
N VAL A 179 6.28 2.85 -14.99
CA VAL A 179 6.62 3.38 -16.32
C VAL A 179 7.66 2.55 -17.05
N GLU A 180 7.57 2.52 -18.39
CA GLU A 180 8.53 1.83 -19.26
C GLU A 180 9.86 2.58 -19.43
N ASN A 181 9.93 3.85 -19.00
CA ASN A 181 11.08 4.73 -19.21
C ASN A 181 11.61 5.39 -17.92
N PRO A 182 11.87 4.64 -16.83
CA PRO A 182 12.29 5.21 -15.55
C PRO A 182 13.64 5.94 -15.65
N ASP A 183 14.48 5.61 -16.61
CA ASP A 183 15.82 6.20 -16.81
C ASP A 183 15.83 7.71 -17.04
N ILE A 184 14.71 8.30 -17.47
CA ILE A 184 14.62 9.75 -17.67
C ILE A 184 14.33 10.50 -16.37
N VAL A 185 14.00 9.78 -15.29
CA VAL A 185 13.67 10.35 -13.99
C VAL A 185 14.88 10.36 -13.08
N CYS A 186 15.07 11.47 -12.37
CA CYS A 186 16.03 11.60 -11.29
C CYS A 186 15.29 11.98 -10.02
N PHE A 187 15.42 11.17 -8.98
CA PHE A 187 14.94 11.54 -7.66
C PHE A 187 15.84 12.60 -7.03
N GLU A 188 15.24 13.68 -6.53
CA GLU A 188 15.92 14.70 -5.76
C GLU A 188 15.86 14.32 -4.27
N SER A 189 16.99 13.84 -3.75
CA SER A 189 17.18 13.64 -2.33
C SER A 189 17.59 14.95 -1.67
N ARG A 190 16.67 15.63 -1.00
CA ARG A 190 16.98 16.87 -0.28
C ARG A 190 17.49 16.55 1.11
N PRO A 191 18.67 17.06 1.53
CA PRO A 191 19.14 16.90 2.89
C PRO A 191 18.07 17.43 3.87
N HIS A 192 17.71 16.62 4.86
CA HIS A 192 16.86 17.08 5.94
C HIS A 192 17.65 18.07 6.81
N THR A 193 17.59 19.35 6.49
CA THR A 193 18.09 20.40 7.40
C THR A 193 16.98 20.72 8.38
N ALA A 194 17.24 20.55 9.68
CA ALA A 194 16.34 20.94 10.75
C ALA A 194 16.06 22.46 10.67
N GLY A 195 15.03 22.80 9.96
CA GLY A 195 14.45 24.12 9.79
C GLY A 195 12.98 23.92 9.52
N ARG A 196 12.13 24.81 10.01
CA ARG A 196 10.68 24.74 9.91
C ARG A 196 10.28 24.56 8.44
N ARG A 197 9.97 23.33 8.04
CA ARG A 197 9.35 23.04 6.74
C ARG A 197 7.86 23.13 6.92
N ASP A 198 7.17 23.79 5.99
CA ASP A 198 5.70 23.92 6.07
C ASP A 198 4.99 22.63 5.60
N GLY A 199 5.71 21.63 5.05
CA GLY A 199 5.19 20.39 4.49
C GLY A 199 5.47 19.15 5.31
N ALA A 200 4.89 18.03 4.84
CA ALA A 200 5.08 16.69 5.38
C ALA A 200 4.87 15.63 4.29
N ASN A 201 5.62 14.52 4.33
CA ASN A 201 5.39 13.36 3.45
C ASN A 201 4.13 12.59 3.85
N TYR A 202 3.73 12.68 5.11
CA TYR A 202 2.54 12.06 5.68
C TYR A 202 1.69 13.07 6.43
N LEU A 203 0.45 13.22 5.99
CA LEU A 203 -0.54 14.08 6.64
C LEU A 203 -1.55 13.22 7.38
N ILE A 204 -1.76 13.49 8.68
CA ILE A 204 -2.83 12.86 9.47
C ILE A 204 -3.88 13.93 9.75
N ILE A 205 -5.12 13.67 9.36
CA ILE A 205 -6.26 14.55 9.64
C ILE A 205 -7.12 13.92 10.72
N THR A 206 -7.49 14.72 11.73
CA THR A 206 -8.36 14.28 12.83
C THR A 206 -9.61 15.16 12.93
N PRO A 207 -10.72 14.64 13.49
CA PRO A 207 -11.83 15.47 13.93
C PRO A 207 -11.36 16.50 14.98
N ASP A 208 -12.20 17.48 15.29
CA ASP A 208 -11.98 18.46 16.36
C ASP A 208 -12.19 17.82 17.75
N ASN A 209 -11.37 16.82 18.04
CA ASN A 209 -11.39 16.02 19.24
C ASN A 209 -9.96 15.83 19.77
N ASP A 210 -9.65 16.51 20.88
CA ASP A 210 -8.31 16.54 21.46
C ASP A 210 -7.81 15.13 21.88
N GLU A 211 -8.70 14.21 22.24
CA GLU A 211 -8.32 12.87 22.67
C GLU A 211 -7.94 11.99 21.49
N ILE A 212 -8.65 12.08 20.36
CA ILE A 212 -8.26 11.42 19.11
C ILE A 212 -6.95 12.03 18.58
N THR A 213 -6.82 13.36 18.64
CA THR A 213 -5.62 14.08 18.18
C THR A 213 -4.36 13.65 18.92
N ARG A 214 -4.44 13.34 20.24
CA ARG A 214 -3.29 12.77 20.99
C ARG A 214 -2.80 11.46 20.43
N TRP A 215 -3.70 10.59 19.96
CA TRP A 215 -3.31 9.34 19.33
C TRP A 215 -2.70 9.55 17.95
N ALA A 216 -3.19 10.53 17.18
CA ALA A 216 -2.54 10.98 15.97
C ALA A 216 -1.10 11.49 16.21
N ASP A 217 -0.87 12.25 17.29
CA ASP A 217 0.47 12.70 17.67
C ASP A 217 1.37 11.55 18.12
N THR A 218 0.81 10.53 18.75
CA THR A 218 1.55 9.31 19.09
C THR A 218 2.02 8.59 17.82
N LEU A 219 1.13 8.41 16.85
CA LEU A 219 1.46 7.83 15.55
C LEU A 219 2.45 8.71 14.78
N ARG A 220 2.27 10.04 14.76
CA ARG A 220 3.23 11.00 14.17
C ARG A 220 4.63 10.79 14.72
N THR A 221 4.75 10.76 16.04
CA THR A 221 6.05 10.58 16.71
C THR A 221 6.70 9.26 16.32
N PHE A 222 5.93 8.19 16.23
CA PHE A 222 6.41 6.87 15.79
C PHE A 222 6.89 6.90 14.32
N ARG A 223 6.15 7.56 13.42
CA ARG A 223 6.51 7.68 12.00
C ARG A 223 7.72 8.58 11.79
N GLU A 224 7.83 9.70 12.53
CA GLU A 224 9.03 10.55 12.46
C GLU A 224 10.29 9.83 12.93
N GLN A 225 10.19 8.98 13.95
CA GLN A 225 11.31 8.11 14.35
C GLN A 225 11.73 7.11 13.25
N GLN A 226 10.90 6.85 12.25
CA GLN A 226 11.23 6.05 11.06
C GLN A 226 11.72 6.91 9.88
N GLY A 227 11.83 8.22 10.06
CA GLY A 227 12.24 9.15 9.01
C GLY A 227 11.10 9.60 8.08
N ILE A 228 9.85 9.33 8.43
CA ILE A 228 8.66 9.79 7.70
C ILE A 228 8.21 11.12 8.29
N ILE A 229 8.48 12.21 7.58
CA ILE A 229 8.09 13.56 8.02
C ILE A 229 6.57 13.62 8.07
N THR A 230 6.01 13.76 9.27
CA THR A 230 4.58 13.60 9.53
C THR A 230 4.00 14.86 10.17
N LYS A 231 2.81 15.25 9.74
CA LYS A 231 2.07 16.39 10.30
C LYS A 231 0.65 15.98 10.66
N VAL A 232 0.22 16.36 11.85
CA VAL A 232 -1.18 16.22 12.30
C VAL A 232 -1.89 17.56 12.10
N MET A 233 -3.11 17.50 11.55
CA MET A 233 -4.00 18.66 11.43
C MET A 233 -5.43 18.28 11.81
N THR A 234 -6.06 19.13 12.61
CA THR A 234 -7.48 18.98 12.95
C THR A 234 -8.37 19.61 11.88
N LEU A 235 -9.63 19.20 11.82
CA LEU A 235 -10.63 19.82 10.94
C LEU A 235 -10.81 21.32 11.24
N LYS A 236 -10.62 21.75 12.51
CA LYS A 236 -10.64 23.16 12.91
C LYS A 236 -9.54 23.97 12.23
N GLU A 237 -8.34 23.42 12.09
CA GLU A 237 -7.24 24.07 11.38
C GLU A 237 -7.49 24.12 9.88
N ILE A 238 -8.12 23.07 9.31
CA ILE A 238 -8.56 23.01 7.92
C ILE A 238 -9.75 23.95 7.68
N ARG A 239 -10.56 24.22 8.71
CA ARG A 239 -11.72 25.12 8.81
C ARG A 239 -13.03 24.58 8.23
N HIS A 240 -13.05 23.42 7.63
CA HIS A 240 -14.25 22.84 7.02
C HIS A 240 -14.23 21.32 7.06
N ASN A 241 -15.41 20.69 7.17
CA ASN A 241 -15.62 19.24 7.07
C ASN A 241 -16.63 18.92 5.96
N THR A 242 -16.43 19.44 4.75
CA THR A 242 -17.18 19.00 3.56
C THR A 242 -16.23 18.34 2.58
N PRO A 243 -16.69 17.34 1.77
CA PRO A 243 -15.81 16.63 0.83
C PRO A 243 -15.06 17.59 -0.11
N ASP A 244 -15.77 18.57 -0.68
CA ASP A 244 -15.16 19.54 -1.59
C ASP A 244 -14.09 20.40 -0.92
N SER A 245 -14.29 20.83 0.33
CA SER A 245 -13.31 21.63 1.04
C SER A 245 -12.11 20.80 1.47
N LEU A 246 -12.30 19.53 1.86
CA LEU A 246 -11.22 18.61 2.14
C LEU A 246 -10.40 18.32 0.88
N LYS A 247 -11.05 18.03 -0.26
CA LYS A 247 -10.37 17.86 -1.55
C LYS A 247 -9.58 19.10 -1.96
N ALA A 248 -10.18 20.29 -1.83
CA ALA A 248 -9.52 21.55 -2.15
C ALA A 248 -8.30 21.80 -1.24
N PHE A 249 -8.41 21.49 0.06
CA PHE A 249 -7.30 21.55 1.00
C PHE A 249 -6.19 20.56 0.62
N LEU A 250 -6.51 19.27 0.41
CA LEU A 250 -5.56 18.23 0.04
C LEU A 250 -4.86 18.56 -1.28
N ARG A 251 -5.60 19.04 -2.28
CA ARG A 251 -5.01 19.49 -3.54
C ARG A 251 -4.04 20.65 -3.33
N ARG A 252 -4.41 21.64 -2.49
CA ARG A 252 -3.55 22.77 -2.19
C ARG A 252 -2.24 22.35 -1.52
N VAL A 253 -2.28 21.45 -0.52
CA VAL A 253 -1.07 21.00 0.17
C VAL A 253 -0.21 20.13 -0.74
N TYR A 254 -0.81 19.30 -1.59
CA TYR A 254 -0.11 18.49 -2.58
C TYR A 254 0.74 19.34 -3.55
N TYR A 255 0.21 20.48 -4.03
CA TYR A 255 0.94 21.32 -4.99
C TYR A 255 1.86 22.36 -4.34
N ASN A 256 1.70 22.69 -3.05
CA ASN A 256 2.40 23.82 -2.45
C ASN A 256 3.30 23.48 -1.26
N TRP A 257 3.17 22.31 -0.65
CA TRP A 257 4.03 21.94 0.47
C TRP A 257 5.39 21.40 0.00
N ASP A 258 6.41 21.59 0.85
CA ASP A 258 7.75 21.04 0.72
C ASP A 258 8.24 20.49 2.09
N PRO A 259 8.37 19.17 2.27
CA PRO A 259 7.98 18.13 1.34
C PRO A 259 6.46 18.03 1.14
N ARG A 260 6.05 17.52 -0.02
CA ARG A 260 4.63 17.28 -0.30
C ARG A 260 4.15 15.94 0.28
N PRO A 261 2.85 15.81 0.59
CA PRO A 261 2.34 14.55 1.10
C PRO A 261 2.32 13.47 0.00
N ALA A 262 2.94 12.34 0.31
CA ALA A 262 2.80 11.10 -0.44
C ALA A 262 1.56 10.32 0.01
N ALA A 263 1.14 10.52 1.25
CA ALA A 263 -0.03 9.88 1.83
C ALA A 263 -0.79 10.79 2.79
N VAL A 264 -2.10 10.55 2.91
CA VAL A 264 -2.98 11.12 3.93
C VAL A 264 -3.71 10.01 4.68
N LEU A 265 -3.78 10.14 6.01
CA LEU A 265 -4.61 9.32 6.89
C LEU A 265 -5.77 10.18 7.41
N LEU A 266 -6.98 9.67 7.28
CA LEU A 266 -8.16 10.16 7.96
C LEU A 266 -8.32 9.34 9.25
N LEU A 267 -7.83 9.86 10.38
CA LEU A 267 -7.99 9.22 11.69
C LEU A 267 -9.28 9.72 12.33
N GLY A 268 -10.37 9.10 11.96
CA GLY A 268 -11.73 9.42 12.40
C GLY A 268 -12.75 8.67 11.56
N ASP A 269 -13.88 8.38 12.16
CA ASP A 269 -15.01 7.77 11.51
C ASP A 269 -15.67 8.69 10.48
N PHE A 270 -16.57 8.19 9.66
CA PHE A 270 -17.38 9.03 8.79
C PHE A 270 -18.39 9.83 9.60
N ASN A 271 -18.30 11.15 9.52
CA ASN A 271 -19.33 12.05 10.03
C ASN A 271 -19.20 13.44 9.41
N ASN A 272 -20.34 14.09 9.15
CA ASN A 272 -20.37 15.48 8.69
C ASN A 272 -20.20 16.51 9.83
N ASP A 273 -20.40 16.10 11.09
CA ASP A 273 -20.04 16.90 12.25
C ASP A 273 -18.53 16.80 12.50
N PRO A 274 -17.79 17.94 12.43
CA PRO A 274 -16.34 17.95 12.55
C PRO A 274 -15.81 17.51 13.92
N THR A 275 -16.67 17.44 14.95
CA THR A 275 -16.27 16.97 16.29
C THR A 275 -16.41 15.47 16.46
N LEU A 276 -17.19 14.81 15.58
CA LEU A 276 -17.50 13.38 15.64
C LEU A 276 -16.74 12.57 14.59
N GLY A 277 -16.40 13.17 13.44
CA GLY A 277 -15.74 12.43 12.38
C GLY A 277 -15.29 13.29 11.21
N ILE A 278 -14.91 12.60 10.12
CA ILE A 278 -14.35 13.21 8.90
C ILE A 278 -15.23 12.83 7.71
N SER A 279 -15.71 13.85 7.00
CA SER A 279 -16.59 13.70 5.83
C SER A 279 -15.89 13.00 4.66
N SER A 280 -16.69 12.40 3.78
CA SER A 280 -16.27 11.77 2.52
C SER A 280 -17.25 12.09 1.41
N PHE A 281 -16.87 11.87 0.13
CA PHE A 281 -17.80 12.00 -0.98
C PHE A 281 -18.85 10.90 -0.94
N GLN A 282 -20.13 11.30 -1.00
CA GLN A 282 -21.24 10.39 -1.24
C GLN A 282 -21.56 10.39 -2.74
N MET A 283 -21.34 9.26 -3.40
CA MET A 283 -21.47 9.09 -4.84
C MET A 283 -22.82 8.46 -5.18
N LEU A 284 -23.42 8.87 -6.31
CA LEU A 284 -24.70 8.38 -6.83
C LEU A 284 -24.58 7.80 -8.26
N ASP A 285 -23.35 7.65 -8.74
CA ASP A 285 -23.03 7.28 -10.12
C ASP A 285 -22.84 5.77 -10.33
N HIS A 286 -23.47 4.94 -9.47
CA HIS A 286 -23.39 3.49 -9.62
C HIS A 286 -23.98 3.05 -10.98
N PRO A 287 -23.28 2.19 -11.78
CA PRO A 287 -23.71 1.82 -13.14
C PRO A 287 -25.11 1.18 -13.25
N GLN A 288 -25.61 0.59 -12.17
CA GLN A 288 -26.98 0.04 -12.13
C GLN A 288 -28.07 1.08 -11.78
N GLY A 289 -27.69 2.35 -11.70
CA GLY A 289 -28.62 3.47 -11.55
C GLY A 289 -29.04 3.77 -10.12
N SER A 290 -30.03 4.66 -9.99
CA SER A 290 -30.46 5.24 -8.70
C SER A 290 -31.24 4.30 -7.77
N GLN A 291 -31.30 3.01 -8.06
CA GLN A 291 -31.91 2.03 -7.17
C GLN A 291 -30.97 1.60 -6.03
N PHE A 292 -29.70 2.01 -6.08
CA PHE A 292 -28.73 1.78 -5.02
C PHE A 292 -28.54 3.02 -4.18
N GLU A 293 -28.34 2.80 -2.89
CA GLU A 293 -28.00 3.85 -1.95
C GLU A 293 -26.67 4.52 -2.34
N PRO A 294 -26.45 5.78 -1.94
CA PRO A 294 -25.18 6.44 -2.10
C PRO A 294 -24.05 5.59 -1.50
N TYR A 295 -22.87 5.67 -2.07
CA TYR A 295 -21.67 5.04 -1.51
C TYR A 295 -20.60 6.08 -1.18
N LEU A 296 -19.78 5.80 -0.16
CA LEU A 296 -18.66 6.64 0.22
C LEU A 296 -17.44 6.38 -0.66
N ALA A 297 -16.71 7.45 -0.99
CA ALA A 297 -15.55 7.40 -1.87
C ALA A 297 -14.42 8.32 -1.39
N ASP A 298 -13.60 7.84 -0.43
CA ASP A 298 -12.42 8.58 0.03
C ASP A 298 -11.42 8.83 -1.11
N ASN A 299 -11.33 7.91 -2.08
CA ASN A 299 -10.49 8.07 -3.27
C ASN A 299 -10.75 9.41 -4.00
N LYS A 300 -12.01 9.89 -4.02
CA LYS A 300 -12.37 11.17 -4.65
C LYS A 300 -11.73 12.38 -3.97
N LEU A 301 -11.36 12.28 -2.68
CA LEU A 301 -10.67 13.35 -1.95
C LEU A 301 -9.27 13.62 -2.51
N VAL A 302 -8.62 12.60 -3.06
CA VAL A 302 -7.25 12.66 -3.60
C VAL A 302 -7.17 12.45 -5.11
N ASP A 303 -8.28 12.20 -5.79
CA ASP A 303 -8.38 12.18 -7.26
C ASP A 303 -8.46 13.62 -7.79
N PHE A 304 -7.30 14.28 -7.94
CA PHE A 304 -7.24 15.68 -8.36
C PHE A 304 -7.48 15.89 -9.85
N ASN A 305 -7.34 14.84 -10.64
CA ASN A 305 -7.56 14.83 -12.09
C ASN A 305 -8.98 14.39 -12.48
N ASN A 306 -9.81 13.95 -11.53
CA ASN A 306 -11.17 13.43 -11.74
C ASN A 306 -11.23 12.27 -12.77
N ASN A 307 -10.24 11.39 -12.74
CA ASN A 307 -10.12 10.23 -13.63
C ASN A 307 -10.18 8.88 -12.89
N GLY A 308 -10.52 8.90 -11.59
CA GLY A 308 -10.63 7.74 -10.72
C GLY A 308 -9.31 7.31 -10.08
N LEU A 309 -8.17 7.92 -10.43
CA LEU A 309 -6.86 7.59 -9.87
C LEU A 309 -6.44 8.56 -8.76
N PRO A 310 -5.87 8.05 -7.66
CA PRO A 310 -5.40 8.91 -6.58
C PRO A 310 -4.10 9.63 -6.97
N SER A 311 -3.97 10.91 -6.62
CA SER A 311 -2.73 11.70 -6.79
C SER A 311 -1.79 11.60 -5.58
N MET A 312 -2.23 10.98 -4.49
CA MET A 312 -1.49 10.54 -3.32
C MET A 312 -2.25 9.39 -2.64
N VAL A 313 -1.61 8.59 -1.82
CA VAL A 313 -2.27 7.53 -1.06
C VAL A 313 -3.27 8.12 -0.07
N ILE A 314 -4.45 7.50 0.05
CA ILE A 314 -5.43 7.79 1.09
C ILE A 314 -5.74 6.54 1.90
N ALA A 315 -5.78 6.69 3.21
CA ALA A 315 -6.09 5.66 4.18
C ALA A 315 -7.10 6.19 5.21
N ARG A 316 -7.90 5.31 5.80
CA ARG A 316 -8.79 5.66 6.90
C ARG A 316 -8.59 4.72 8.09
N MET A 317 -8.45 5.29 9.28
CA MET A 317 -8.69 4.60 10.54
C MET A 317 -10.04 5.08 11.08
N PRO A 318 -11.13 4.29 10.93
CA PRO A 318 -12.50 4.74 11.21
C PRO A 318 -12.78 4.73 12.72
N ALA A 319 -12.12 5.60 13.48
CA ALA A 319 -12.26 5.72 14.92
C ALA A 319 -13.41 6.67 15.27
N ALA A 320 -14.50 6.14 15.86
CA ALA A 320 -15.62 6.93 16.34
C ALA A 320 -15.35 7.62 17.69
N ASN A 321 -14.32 7.17 18.41
CA ASN A 321 -13.94 7.69 19.73
C ASN A 321 -12.46 7.47 20.03
N ALA A 322 -11.98 8.06 21.13
CA ALA A 322 -10.58 7.97 21.56
C ALA A 322 -10.10 6.56 21.88
N HIS A 323 -10.98 5.67 22.36
CA HIS A 323 -10.62 4.29 22.66
C HIS A 323 -10.32 3.52 21.37
N GLU A 324 -11.13 3.68 20.34
CA GLU A 324 -10.91 3.05 19.05
C GLU A 324 -9.66 3.63 18.35
N ALA A 325 -9.45 4.94 18.41
CA ALA A 325 -8.22 5.57 17.92
C ALA A 325 -6.98 4.99 18.62
N HIS A 326 -7.05 4.81 19.95
CA HIS A 326 -6.00 4.13 20.72
C HIS A 326 -5.74 2.73 20.18
N LEU A 327 -6.78 1.90 20.08
CA LEU A 327 -6.65 0.51 19.64
C LEU A 327 -5.98 0.41 18.27
N MET A 328 -6.45 1.17 17.29
CA MET A 328 -5.93 1.12 15.92
C MET A 328 -4.47 1.60 15.85
N VAL A 329 -4.15 2.71 16.51
CA VAL A 329 -2.79 3.25 16.55
C VAL A 329 -1.85 2.30 17.30
N GLN A 330 -2.29 1.75 18.43
CA GLN A 330 -1.47 0.86 19.24
C GLN A 330 -1.19 -0.46 18.52
N LYS A 331 -2.20 -1.07 17.87
CA LYS A 331 -2.00 -2.28 17.03
C LYS A 331 -0.89 -2.05 15.99
N THR A 332 -0.94 -0.93 15.27
CA THR A 332 0.07 -0.56 14.27
C THR A 332 1.46 -0.45 14.89
N ILE A 333 1.59 0.28 16.00
CA ILE A 333 2.88 0.52 16.66
C ILE A 333 3.45 -0.77 17.24
N ASP A 334 2.62 -1.57 17.92
CA ASP A 334 3.06 -2.81 18.56
C ASP A 334 3.47 -3.85 17.52
N TYR A 335 2.72 -3.99 16.45
CA TYR A 335 3.05 -4.89 15.35
C TYR A 335 4.40 -4.55 14.70
N GLU A 336 4.68 -3.27 14.43
CA GLU A 336 5.94 -2.88 13.79
C GLU A 336 7.14 -2.85 14.77
N ARG A 337 6.90 -2.63 16.06
CA ARG A 337 7.96 -2.71 17.07
C ARG A 337 8.32 -4.14 17.45
N HIS A 338 7.31 -4.99 17.50
CA HIS A 338 7.41 -6.36 17.98
C HIS A 338 6.75 -7.33 16.97
N PRO A 339 7.25 -7.37 15.72
CA PRO A 339 6.70 -8.29 14.74
C PRO A 339 6.85 -9.73 15.22
N TYR A 340 5.90 -10.57 14.82
CA TYR A 340 5.81 -11.93 15.31
C TYR A 340 7.02 -12.76 14.90
N SER A 341 7.52 -13.60 15.81
CA SER A 341 8.65 -14.50 15.55
C SER A 341 8.21 -15.93 15.18
N ASN A 342 6.89 -16.18 15.18
CA ASN A 342 6.34 -17.49 14.81
C ASN A 342 6.49 -17.73 13.30
N PRO A 343 7.27 -18.74 12.84
CA PRO A 343 7.44 -18.99 11.42
C PRO A 343 6.15 -19.45 10.73
N ASP A 344 5.24 -20.14 11.43
CA ASP A 344 3.98 -20.64 10.84
C ASP A 344 3.07 -19.48 10.41
N TYR A 345 3.12 -18.35 11.12
CA TYR A 345 2.39 -17.12 10.75
C TYR A 345 2.74 -16.65 9.34
N TYR A 346 4.00 -16.76 8.94
CA TYR A 346 4.50 -16.34 7.62
C TYR A 346 4.44 -17.45 6.58
N ALA A 347 4.56 -18.70 7.02
CA ALA A 347 4.58 -19.86 6.12
C ALA A 347 3.19 -20.21 5.55
N HIS A 348 2.11 -19.79 6.22
CA HIS A 348 0.75 -20.16 5.89
C HIS A 348 -0.16 -18.95 5.59
N PRO A 349 0.06 -18.21 4.47
CA PRO A 349 -0.93 -17.25 4.01
C PRO A 349 -2.26 -17.95 3.74
N THR A 350 -3.38 -17.24 3.90
CA THR A 350 -4.71 -17.83 3.77
C THR A 350 -5.46 -17.22 2.60
N THR A 351 -6.01 -18.07 1.74
CA THR A 351 -7.00 -17.70 0.73
C THR A 351 -8.34 -18.34 1.06
N SER A 352 -9.41 -17.62 0.78
CA SER A 352 -10.79 -18.10 0.98
C SER A 352 -11.66 -17.63 -0.18
N MET A 353 -12.49 -18.52 -0.69
CA MET A 353 -13.39 -18.19 -1.78
C MET A 353 -14.61 -19.10 -1.85
N ALA A 354 -15.67 -18.65 -2.51
CA ALA A 354 -16.73 -19.50 -2.98
C ALA A 354 -16.64 -19.74 -4.49
N PHE A 355 -16.64 -21.00 -4.90
CA PHE A 355 -16.65 -21.33 -6.32
C PHE A 355 -17.98 -20.92 -6.96
N GLN A 356 -17.89 -20.13 -8.03
CA GLN A 356 -19.02 -19.79 -8.88
C GLN A 356 -18.62 -19.88 -10.36
N LEU A 357 -19.22 -20.82 -11.09
CA LEU A 357 -18.77 -21.22 -12.43
C LEU A 357 -18.76 -20.05 -13.44
N SER A 358 -19.58 -19.03 -13.26
CA SER A 358 -19.65 -17.84 -14.12
C SER A 358 -18.77 -16.67 -13.68
N ARG A 359 -17.92 -16.84 -12.69
CA ARG A 359 -17.05 -15.81 -12.08
C ARG A 359 -15.58 -16.21 -12.11
N TRP A 360 -14.71 -15.27 -11.70
CA TRP A 360 -13.28 -15.51 -11.49
C TRP A 360 -12.88 -15.59 -10.01
N PHE A 361 -13.83 -15.81 -9.09
CA PHE A 361 -13.53 -15.88 -7.65
C PHE A 361 -12.44 -16.90 -7.36
N GLN A 362 -12.58 -18.10 -7.90
CA GLN A 362 -11.62 -19.19 -7.79
C GLN A 362 -10.28 -18.88 -8.48
N LEU A 363 -10.29 -18.21 -9.63
CA LEU A 363 -9.05 -17.79 -10.30
C LEU A 363 -8.35 -16.69 -9.51
N CYS A 364 -9.10 -15.73 -8.98
CA CYS A 364 -8.54 -14.62 -8.20
C CYS A 364 -7.67 -15.12 -7.04
N THR A 365 -8.20 -16.06 -6.26
CA THR A 365 -7.53 -16.59 -5.07
C THR A 365 -6.50 -17.66 -5.39
N GLU A 366 -6.77 -18.58 -6.33
CA GLU A 366 -5.84 -19.67 -6.66
C GLU A 366 -4.56 -19.19 -7.36
N ILE A 367 -4.63 -18.16 -8.17
CA ILE A 367 -3.43 -17.51 -8.75
C ILE A 367 -2.52 -16.98 -7.63
N ILE A 368 -3.09 -16.36 -6.60
CA ILE A 368 -2.36 -15.90 -5.42
C ILE A 368 -1.82 -17.07 -4.60
N ALA A 369 -2.64 -18.09 -4.37
CA ALA A 369 -2.24 -19.29 -3.65
C ALA A 369 -1.10 -20.03 -4.34
N GLY A 370 -1.19 -20.19 -5.66
CA GLY A 370 -0.16 -20.84 -6.46
C GLY A 370 1.14 -20.04 -6.52
N TYR A 371 1.07 -18.71 -6.55
CA TYR A 371 2.25 -17.87 -6.36
C TYR A 371 2.93 -18.14 -5.02
N PHE A 372 2.19 -18.15 -3.92
CA PHE A 372 2.73 -18.45 -2.60
C PHE A 372 3.35 -19.85 -2.53
N ASP A 373 2.65 -20.86 -3.06
CA ASP A 373 3.17 -22.23 -3.08
C ASP A 373 4.47 -22.34 -3.92
N SER A 374 4.60 -21.57 -5.00
CA SER A 374 5.82 -21.53 -5.81
C SER A 374 6.99 -20.77 -5.13
N HIS A 375 6.73 -20.06 -4.01
CA HIS A 375 7.69 -19.28 -3.23
C HIS A 375 7.87 -19.81 -1.80
N ASP A 376 7.90 -21.14 -1.65
CA ASP A 376 8.16 -21.86 -0.40
C ASP A 376 7.17 -21.56 0.75
N LYS A 377 5.97 -21.06 0.43
CA LYS A 377 4.87 -20.91 1.38
C LYS A 377 3.80 -21.96 1.10
N LYS A 378 3.18 -22.46 2.13
CA LYS A 378 2.08 -23.40 2.01
C LYS A 378 0.76 -22.67 2.24
N CYS A 379 0.12 -22.24 1.16
CA CYS A 379 -1.13 -21.51 1.26
C CYS A 379 -2.24 -22.35 1.91
N ASN A 380 -2.90 -21.78 2.92
CA ASN A 380 -4.08 -22.37 3.55
C ASN A 380 -5.33 -21.97 2.74
N ARG A 381 -5.99 -22.95 2.12
CA ARG A 381 -7.15 -22.76 1.25
C ARG A 381 -8.43 -23.09 2.01
N ILE A 382 -9.32 -22.12 2.17
CA ILE A 382 -10.60 -22.25 2.85
C ILE A 382 -11.70 -21.98 1.85
N ASN A 383 -12.15 -23.02 1.16
CA ASN A 383 -13.00 -22.93 -0.02
C ASN A 383 -14.39 -23.53 0.20
N ALA A 384 -15.40 -22.94 -0.44
CA ALA A 384 -16.76 -23.43 -0.49
C ALA A 384 -17.31 -23.39 -1.92
N ILE A 385 -18.44 -24.02 -2.17
CA ILE A 385 -19.15 -23.92 -3.43
C ILE A 385 -20.35 -23.01 -3.25
N TYR A 386 -20.41 -21.94 -4.04
CA TYR A 386 -21.58 -21.07 -4.09
C TYR A 386 -22.56 -21.53 -5.17
N GLU A 387 -22.07 -21.80 -6.38
CA GLU A 387 -22.90 -22.17 -7.52
C GLU A 387 -22.13 -23.02 -8.55
N GLY A 388 -22.77 -24.08 -9.00
CA GLY A 388 -22.25 -24.96 -10.05
C GLY A 388 -21.28 -26.03 -9.53
N PRO A 389 -20.93 -27.01 -10.38
CA PRO A 389 -19.94 -28.03 -10.03
C PRO A 389 -18.50 -27.50 -10.22
N ALA A 390 -17.64 -27.75 -9.26
CA ALA A 390 -16.21 -27.46 -9.33
C ALA A 390 -15.43 -28.69 -9.82
N ASP A 391 -15.73 -29.19 -11.01
CA ASP A 391 -15.24 -30.50 -11.47
C ASP A 391 -14.13 -30.48 -12.53
N SER A 392 -14.09 -29.51 -13.45
CA SER A 392 -13.10 -29.52 -14.52
C SER A 392 -12.80 -28.17 -15.18
N LEU A 393 -13.54 -27.11 -14.88
CA LEU A 393 -13.34 -25.80 -15.50
C LEU A 393 -13.08 -24.73 -14.44
N TRP A 394 -12.11 -23.88 -14.72
CA TRP A 394 -11.91 -22.68 -13.90
C TRP A 394 -13.13 -21.76 -13.93
N SER A 395 -13.66 -21.48 -15.10
CA SER A 395 -14.85 -20.63 -15.27
C SER A 395 -15.39 -20.70 -16.69
N THR A 396 -16.68 -20.42 -16.86
CA THR A 396 -17.31 -20.18 -18.18
C THR A 396 -17.31 -18.70 -18.57
N ALA A 397 -16.77 -17.83 -17.72
CA ALA A 397 -16.71 -16.41 -17.99
C ALA A 397 -15.80 -16.09 -19.19
N GLN A 398 -16.13 -15.00 -19.87
CA GLN A 398 -15.33 -14.51 -20.99
C GLN A 398 -13.89 -14.21 -20.57
N ASN A 399 -12.91 -14.48 -21.43
CA ASN A 399 -11.49 -14.28 -21.21
C ASN A 399 -10.84 -15.18 -20.12
N THR A 400 -11.55 -16.15 -19.58
CA THR A 400 -10.96 -17.14 -18.66
C THR A 400 -9.71 -17.79 -19.24
N ASN A 401 -9.75 -18.16 -20.54
CA ASN A 401 -8.60 -18.74 -21.24
C ASN A 401 -7.39 -17.81 -21.24
N LYS A 402 -7.57 -16.50 -21.42
CA LYS A 402 -6.45 -15.53 -21.38
C LYS A 402 -5.78 -15.48 -20.00
N VAL A 403 -6.59 -15.55 -18.93
CA VAL A 403 -6.09 -15.60 -17.55
C VAL A 403 -5.32 -16.89 -17.29
N VAL A 404 -5.90 -18.03 -17.71
CA VAL A 404 -5.26 -19.35 -17.56
C VAL A 404 -4.00 -19.47 -18.43
N ASP A 405 -4.02 -18.97 -19.67
CA ASP A 405 -2.83 -18.95 -20.54
C ASP A 405 -1.67 -18.13 -19.93
N TYR A 406 -2.00 -17.03 -19.26
CA TYR A 406 -0.98 -16.15 -18.66
C TYR A 406 -0.44 -16.68 -17.33
N PHE A 407 -1.32 -17.09 -16.41
CA PHE A 407 -0.94 -17.54 -15.07
C PHE A 407 -0.74 -19.06 -14.97
N GLY A 408 -1.20 -19.83 -15.97
CA GLY A 408 -1.14 -21.29 -16.00
C GLY A 408 0.19 -21.86 -16.49
N GLU A 409 0.19 -23.16 -16.78
CA GLU A 409 1.39 -23.95 -17.11
C GLU A 409 2.17 -23.42 -18.33
N ASN A 410 1.49 -22.79 -19.27
CA ASN A 410 2.11 -22.20 -20.47
C ASN A 410 2.65 -20.78 -20.24
N GLY A 411 2.33 -20.14 -19.12
CA GLY A 411 2.70 -18.78 -18.74
C GLY A 411 3.58 -18.75 -17.48
N LEU A 412 3.06 -18.19 -16.40
CA LEU A 412 3.78 -18.00 -15.12
C LEU A 412 3.79 -19.26 -14.25
N ASN A 413 2.99 -20.27 -14.57
CA ASN A 413 2.90 -21.55 -13.87
C ASN A 413 2.50 -21.45 -12.41
N TYR A 414 1.55 -20.55 -12.08
CA TYR A 414 0.97 -20.45 -10.75
C TYR A 414 -0.23 -21.38 -10.56
N ILE A 415 -0.97 -21.68 -11.62
CA ILE A 415 -2.14 -22.56 -11.59
C ILE A 415 -2.06 -23.61 -12.70
N PRO A 416 -2.64 -24.82 -12.51
CA PRO A 416 -2.82 -25.80 -13.59
C PRO A 416 -3.92 -25.36 -14.58
N ASP A 417 -4.05 -26.09 -15.68
CA ASP A 417 -5.02 -25.78 -16.74
C ASP A 417 -6.47 -25.89 -16.27
N ASP A 418 -6.76 -26.67 -15.22
CA ASP A 418 -8.09 -26.86 -14.67
C ASP A 418 -8.11 -26.88 -13.13
N ILE A 419 -9.33 -26.82 -12.54
CA ILE A 419 -9.54 -26.71 -11.10
C ILE A 419 -9.53 -28.07 -10.36
N SER A 420 -9.33 -29.19 -11.06
CA SER A 420 -9.47 -30.54 -10.50
C SER A 420 -8.47 -30.89 -9.38
N HIS A 421 -7.42 -30.10 -9.21
CA HIS A 421 -6.46 -30.24 -8.11
C HIS A 421 -7.05 -29.84 -6.75
N LEU A 422 -8.11 -29.03 -6.72
CA LEU A 422 -8.81 -28.63 -5.50
C LEU A 422 -9.84 -29.68 -5.11
N SER A 423 -9.79 -30.13 -3.88
CA SER A 423 -10.64 -31.23 -3.39
C SER A 423 -11.44 -30.91 -2.13
N GLN A 424 -11.16 -29.77 -1.47
CA GLN A 424 -11.85 -29.36 -0.25
C GLN A 424 -12.78 -28.16 -0.57
N TRP A 425 -14.09 -28.41 -0.43
CA TRP A 425 -15.14 -27.44 -0.82
C TRP A 425 -16.22 -27.28 0.25
N ASP A 426 -15.98 -27.80 1.44
CA ASP A 426 -16.95 -27.85 2.55
C ASP A 426 -16.49 -27.06 3.77
N ASN A 427 -15.56 -26.12 3.58
CA ASN A 427 -15.09 -25.23 4.62
C ASN A 427 -16.18 -24.21 5.02
N ASP A 428 -16.10 -23.75 6.26
CA ASP A 428 -17.07 -22.83 6.84
C ASP A 428 -16.40 -21.67 7.63
N GLY A 429 -17.21 -20.89 8.35
CA GLY A 429 -16.71 -19.75 9.12
C GLY A 429 -15.87 -20.12 10.34
N ASP A 430 -15.99 -21.35 10.83
CA ASP A 430 -15.14 -21.85 11.92
C ASP A 430 -13.72 -22.11 11.40
N ASP A 431 -13.58 -22.59 10.16
CA ASP A 431 -12.27 -22.75 9.52
C ASP A 431 -11.57 -21.38 9.33
N LEU A 432 -12.32 -20.34 8.93
CA LEU A 432 -11.83 -18.97 8.85
C LEU A 432 -11.42 -18.43 10.22
N SER A 433 -12.28 -18.67 11.26
CA SER A 433 -11.95 -18.29 12.62
C SER A 433 -10.67 -18.98 13.11
N ASN A 434 -10.52 -20.28 12.84
CA ASN A 434 -9.34 -21.05 13.20
C ASN A 434 -8.08 -20.56 12.49
N ALA A 435 -8.17 -20.17 11.20
CA ALA A 435 -7.03 -19.61 10.47
C ALA A 435 -6.56 -18.28 11.08
N LEU A 436 -7.49 -17.40 11.45
CA LEU A 436 -7.19 -16.15 12.14
C LEU A 436 -6.61 -16.39 13.54
N GLU A 437 -7.19 -17.31 14.33
CA GLU A 437 -6.71 -17.66 15.68
C GLU A 437 -5.29 -18.28 15.67
N ASN A 438 -4.99 -19.11 14.70
CA ASN A 438 -3.63 -19.68 14.52
C ASN A 438 -2.63 -18.66 14.02
N GLY A 439 -3.08 -17.55 13.44
CA GLY A 439 -2.31 -16.47 12.87
C GLY A 439 -1.91 -16.71 11.42
N THR A 440 -2.21 -15.75 10.59
CA THR A 440 -1.80 -15.68 9.18
C THR A 440 -1.47 -14.23 8.85
N PHE A 441 -0.33 -13.97 8.20
CA PHE A 441 0.08 -12.60 7.91
C PHE A 441 -0.79 -11.95 6.82
N PHE A 442 -1.36 -12.77 5.93
CA PHE A 442 -2.16 -12.37 4.79
C PHE A 442 -3.40 -13.26 4.67
N LEU A 443 -4.57 -12.64 4.58
CA LEU A 443 -5.83 -13.31 4.31
C LEU A 443 -6.57 -12.58 3.19
N ILE A 444 -7.00 -13.30 2.17
CA ILE A 444 -7.93 -12.81 1.16
C ILE A 444 -9.21 -13.64 1.16
N HIS A 445 -10.35 -12.95 1.15
CA HIS A 445 -11.65 -13.55 0.90
C HIS A 445 -12.23 -13.00 -0.40
N ARG A 446 -12.77 -13.88 -1.25
CA ARG A 446 -13.34 -13.53 -2.55
C ARG A 446 -14.65 -14.26 -2.79
N ASP A 447 -15.75 -13.57 -2.63
CA ASP A 447 -17.11 -14.05 -2.87
C ASP A 447 -18.10 -12.87 -2.96
N HIS A 448 -19.33 -13.10 -2.60
CA HIS A 448 -20.35 -12.12 -2.30
C HIS A 448 -20.22 -11.64 -0.86
N GLY A 449 -20.65 -10.42 -0.59
CA GLY A 449 -20.65 -9.87 0.77
C GLY A 449 -21.82 -8.91 1.01
N THR A 450 -22.05 -8.64 2.29
CA THR A 450 -22.94 -7.60 2.78
C THR A 450 -22.19 -6.69 3.75
N PHE A 451 -22.87 -5.73 4.36
CA PHE A 451 -22.24 -4.85 5.37
C PHE A 451 -21.51 -5.63 6.49
N GLU A 452 -22.08 -6.73 6.96
CA GLU A 452 -21.62 -7.46 8.14
C GLU A 452 -21.08 -8.86 7.85
N THR A 453 -21.15 -9.34 6.59
CA THR A 453 -20.86 -10.73 6.29
C THR A 453 -20.09 -10.93 5.01
N TRP A 454 -19.25 -11.94 5.01
CA TRP A 454 -18.85 -12.69 3.81
C TRP A 454 -19.90 -13.74 3.50
N GLY A 455 -20.09 -14.05 2.22
CA GLY A 455 -21.08 -15.02 1.77
C GLY A 455 -20.71 -16.45 2.08
N MET A 456 -19.77 -17.01 1.36
CA MET A 456 -19.29 -18.38 1.58
C MET A 456 -17.75 -18.46 1.41
N PRO A 457 -17.05 -19.13 2.32
CA PRO A 457 -17.53 -19.61 3.61
C PRO A 457 -18.13 -18.47 4.46
N PHE A 458 -19.32 -18.73 5.05
CA PHE A 458 -20.04 -17.68 5.78
C PHE A 458 -19.26 -17.22 7.02
N PHE A 459 -18.98 -15.91 7.08
CA PHE A 459 -18.27 -15.29 8.19
C PHE A 459 -18.84 -13.89 8.45
N SER A 460 -18.99 -13.50 9.71
CA SER A 460 -19.73 -12.30 10.08
C SER A 460 -19.01 -11.49 11.16
N THR A 461 -19.52 -10.29 11.43
CA THR A 461 -19.12 -9.47 12.58
C THR A 461 -19.27 -10.21 13.91
N ASP A 462 -20.23 -11.15 14.03
CA ASP A 462 -20.36 -12.01 15.21
C ASP A 462 -19.21 -13.02 15.36
N ASN A 463 -18.65 -13.52 14.26
CA ASN A 463 -17.45 -14.34 14.28
C ASN A 463 -16.24 -13.48 14.71
N ILE A 464 -16.09 -12.27 14.13
CA ILE A 464 -15.02 -11.33 14.50
C ILE A 464 -15.07 -11.03 16.01
N ASN A 465 -16.25 -10.77 16.58
CA ASN A 465 -16.42 -10.50 18.01
C ASN A 465 -15.94 -11.62 18.93
N LYS A 466 -15.82 -12.84 18.42
CA LYS A 466 -15.35 -14.02 19.18
C LYS A 466 -13.87 -14.31 18.98
N LEU A 467 -13.19 -13.55 18.13
CA LEU A 467 -11.75 -13.74 17.89
C LEU A 467 -10.93 -13.34 19.13
N HIS A 468 -9.92 -14.15 19.39
CA HIS A 468 -8.90 -13.92 20.43
C HIS A 468 -7.48 -13.97 19.85
N ASN A 469 -7.35 -13.84 18.53
CA ASN A 469 -6.08 -13.95 17.84
C ASN A 469 -5.09 -12.88 18.31
N GLU A 470 -3.92 -13.33 18.77
CA GLU A 470 -2.82 -12.45 19.17
C GLU A 470 -1.99 -11.97 17.97
N MET A 471 -1.95 -12.79 16.91
CA MET A 471 -1.25 -12.45 15.66
C MET A 471 -2.24 -11.88 14.64
N LEU A 472 -2.08 -10.59 14.34
CA LEU A 472 -3.00 -9.83 13.50
C LEU A 472 -2.68 -10.00 12.02
N SER A 473 -3.71 -10.10 11.19
CA SER A 473 -3.60 -10.28 9.74
C SER A 473 -3.76 -8.96 8.99
N PHE A 474 -3.16 -8.85 7.80
CA PHE A 474 -3.65 -7.96 6.75
C PHE A 474 -4.75 -8.71 5.97
N VAL A 475 -5.92 -8.10 5.86
CA VAL A 475 -7.11 -8.73 5.26
C VAL A 475 -7.49 -8.01 3.96
N MET A 476 -7.70 -8.77 2.89
CA MET A 476 -8.34 -8.31 1.65
C MET A 476 -9.74 -8.92 1.57
N SER A 477 -10.77 -8.11 1.79
CA SER A 477 -12.17 -8.46 1.62
C SER A 477 -12.63 -7.98 0.25
N VAL A 478 -12.49 -8.83 -0.76
CA VAL A 478 -12.80 -8.50 -2.16
C VAL A 478 -14.24 -8.90 -2.47
N ASP A 479 -15.16 -8.27 -1.75
CA ASP A 479 -16.59 -8.56 -1.70
C ASP A 479 -17.39 -7.26 -1.77
N CYS A 480 -18.71 -7.36 -1.98
CA CYS A 480 -19.59 -6.19 -1.91
C CYS A 480 -19.75 -5.69 -0.47
N GLN A 481 -19.85 -4.37 -0.27
CA GLN A 481 -20.37 -3.68 0.92
C GLN A 481 -19.62 -3.91 2.25
N THR A 482 -18.66 -4.80 2.31
CA THR A 482 -17.94 -5.13 3.56
C THR A 482 -17.09 -3.99 4.12
N GLY A 483 -16.88 -2.92 3.35
CA GLY A 483 -16.22 -1.68 3.72
C GLY A 483 -17.15 -0.46 3.67
N ALA A 484 -18.45 -0.63 3.79
CA ALA A 484 -19.43 0.46 3.81
C ALA A 484 -19.46 1.15 5.18
N PHE A 485 -18.47 1.99 5.44
CA PHE A 485 -18.26 2.67 6.72
C PHE A 485 -19.26 3.80 7.03
N ASP A 486 -20.33 3.93 6.26
CA ASP A 486 -21.56 4.65 6.60
C ASP A 486 -22.73 3.69 6.85
N TYR A 487 -22.49 2.40 6.75
CA TYR A 487 -23.46 1.31 6.89
C TYR A 487 -24.77 1.59 6.14
N GLY A 488 -24.67 2.11 4.89
CA GLY A 488 -25.84 2.48 4.11
C GLY A 488 -26.64 3.66 4.69
N GLY A 489 -25.97 4.54 5.49
CA GLY A 489 -26.56 5.69 6.14
C GLY A 489 -26.86 5.50 7.64
N ASP A 490 -26.63 4.31 8.19
CA ASP A 490 -26.76 4.03 9.63
C ASP A 490 -25.39 3.94 10.32
N ILE A 491 -24.76 5.08 10.59
CA ILE A 491 -23.43 5.21 11.21
C ILE A 491 -23.34 4.71 12.66
N GLN A 492 -24.40 4.11 13.17
CA GLN A 492 -24.40 3.50 14.52
C GLN A 492 -23.97 2.02 14.50
N HIS A 493 -23.90 1.44 13.29
CA HIS A 493 -23.50 0.05 13.08
C HIS A 493 -22.15 -0.03 12.36
N ASP A 494 -21.33 -0.98 12.74
CA ASP A 494 -20.04 -1.22 12.11
C ASP A 494 -20.21 -2.13 10.90
N CYS A 495 -19.58 -1.80 9.78
CA CYS A 495 -19.36 -2.76 8.72
C CYS A 495 -18.26 -3.77 9.11
N LEU A 496 -18.11 -4.84 8.33
CA LEU A 496 -17.15 -5.90 8.60
C LEU A 496 -15.71 -5.39 8.74
N ALA A 497 -15.28 -4.47 7.85
CA ALA A 497 -13.94 -3.87 7.89
C ALA A 497 -13.70 -3.06 9.17
N GLU A 498 -14.68 -2.27 9.59
CA GLU A 498 -14.60 -1.51 10.85
C GLU A 498 -14.51 -2.43 12.06
N ARG A 499 -15.33 -3.50 12.08
CA ARG A 499 -15.31 -4.44 13.18
C ARG A 499 -13.96 -5.12 13.34
N PHE A 500 -13.29 -5.52 12.27
CA PHE A 500 -11.92 -6.06 12.33
C PHE A 500 -10.92 -5.10 12.99
N LEU A 501 -11.10 -3.79 12.82
CA LEU A 501 -10.19 -2.80 13.36
C LEU A 501 -10.54 -2.33 14.77
N ARG A 502 -11.84 -2.28 15.12
CA ARG A 502 -12.34 -1.71 16.38
C ARG A 502 -12.26 -2.64 17.58
N ILE A 503 -11.81 -3.89 17.40
CA ILE A 503 -11.56 -4.83 18.50
C ILE A 503 -10.06 -4.97 18.78
N ASN A 504 -9.69 -5.46 19.97
CA ASN A 504 -8.27 -5.68 20.34
C ASN A 504 -7.56 -6.67 19.41
N ASN A 505 -8.26 -7.69 19.00
CA ASN A 505 -7.86 -8.77 18.10
C ASN A 505 -8.24 -8.39 16.65
N GLY A 506 -8.56 -9.37 15.81
CA GLY A 506 -9.04 -9.14 14.45
C GLY A 506 -7.91 -8.87 13.46
N ALA A 507 -7.89 -7.69 12.84
CA ALA A 507 -6.91 -7.35 11.81
C ALA A 507 -6.16 -6.06 12.14
N MET A 508 -4.97 -5.88 11.53
CA MET A 508 -4.21 -4.63 11.58
C MET A 508 -4.60 -3.65 10.47
N ALA A 509 -5.05 -4.19 9.34
CA ALA A 509 -5.51 -3.42 8.19
C ALA A 509 -6.45 -4.25 7.33
N VAL A 510 -7.36 -3.57 6.62
CA VAL A 510 -8.35 -4.19 5.72
C VAL A 510 -8.45 -3.41 4.41
N ILE A 511 -8.53 -4.10 3.27
CA ILE A 511 -9.04 -3.54 2.02
C ILE A 511 -10.46 -4.07 1.82
N ALA A 512 -11.44 -3.20 1.59
CA ALA A 512 -12.84 -3.58 1.40
C ALA A 512 -13.63 -2.56 0.58
N ALA A 513 -14.75 -3.00 -0.02
CA ALA A 513 -15.59 -2.17 -0.86
C ALA A 513 -16.75 -1.53 -0.10
N SER A 514 -16.99 -0.23 -0.35
CA SER A 514 -18.05 0.55 0.31
C SER A 514 -19.45 0.35 -0.28
N GLN A 515 -19.61 -0.37 -1.39
CA GLN A 515 -20.91 -0.68 -2.02
C GLN A 515 -20.78 -1.91 -2.92
N LEU A 516 -21.83 -2.24 -3.65
CA LEU A 516 -21.85 -3.31 -4.64
C LEU A 516 -20.73 -3.12 -5.66
N SER A 517 -19.93 -4.14 -5.82
CA SER A 517 -18.78 -4.18 -6.71
C SER A 517 -18.96 -5.21 -7.83
N TYR A 518 -18.03 -5.33 -8.75
CA TYR A 518 -18.20 -6.11 -9.97
C TYR A 518 -17.06 -7.14 -10.13
N SER A 519 -17.46 -8.34 -10.58
CA SER A 519 -16.52 -9.37 -11.01
C SER A 519 -15.62 -8.86 -12.14
N PHE A 520 -14.47 -9.47 -12.27
CA PHE A 520 -13.41 -9.22 -13.25
C PHE A 520 -12.62 -7.94 -12.99
N VAL A 521 -13.25 -6.80 -12.73
CA VAL A 521 -12.56 -5.57 -12.32
C VAL A 521 -12.01 -5.68 -10.90
N ASN A 522 -12.76 -6.31 -9.97
CA ASN A 522 -12.27 -6.61 -8.62
C ASN A 522 -11.09 -7.57 -8.64
N ASP A 523 -11.20 -8.64 -9.46
CA ASP A 523 -10.16 -9.67 -9.59
C ASP A 523 -8.88 -9.08 -10.18
N THR A 524 -9.01 -8.29 -11.25
CA THR A 524 -7.88 -7.60 -11.89
C THR A 524 -7.22 -6.59 -10.94
N TYR A 525 -8.02 -5.78 -10.24
CA TYR A 525 -7.50 -4.86 -9.21
C TYR A 525 -6.72 -5.61 -8.13
N THR A 526 -7.24 -6.73 -7.65
CA THR A 526 -6.63 -7.55 -6.60
C THR A 526 -5.25 -8.06 -7.01
N TRP A 527 -5.09 -8.52 -8.26
CA TRP A 527 -3.78 -8.93 -8.77
C TRP A 527 -2.79 -7.77 -8.81
N GLY A 528 -3.23 -6.57 -9.16
CA GLY A 528 -2.38 -5.37 -9.07
C GLY A 528 -1.96 -5.00 -7.65
N VAL A 529 -2.87 -5.11 -6.66
CA VAL A 529 -2.53 -4.93 -5.24
C VAL A 529 -1.49 -5.95 -4.79
N PHE A 530 -1.68 -7.21 -5.21
CA PHE A 530 -0.78 -8.30 -4.85
C PHE A 530 0.60 -8.15 -5.47
N ASP A 531 0.67 -7.66 -6.72
CA ASP A 531 1.93 -7.38 -7.42
C ASP A 531 2.81 -6.35 -6.70
N TYR A 532 2.22 -5.28 -6.14
CA TYR A 532 2.98 -4.34 -5.30
C TYR A 532 3.61 -5.01 -4.08
N LEU A 533 2.88 -5.90 -3.43
CA LEU A 533 3.32 -6.56 -2.20
C LEU A 533 4.33 -7.67 -2.46
N PHE A 534 4.25 -8.33 -3.61
CA PHE A 534 5.06 -9.48 -3.95
C PHE A 534 5.68 -9.30 -5.35
N PRO A 535 6.95 -8.88 -5.39
CA PRO A 535 7.66 -8.66 -6.64
C PRO A 535 7.61 -9.88 -7.58
N ASP A 536 7.65 -9.63 -8.88
CA ASP A 536 7.62 -10.65 -9.94
C ASP A 536 6.29 -11.42 -10.07
N PHE A 537 5.23 -11.01 -9.34
CA PHE A 537 3.92 -11.64 -9.51
C PHE A 537 3.33 -11.36 -10.90
N ILE A 538 3.43 -10.13 -11.40
CA ILE A 538 3.08 -9.74 -12.78
C ILE A 538 4.30 -9.10 -13.45
N PRO A 539 5.23 -9.88 -14.00
CA PRO A 539 6.53 -9.37 -14.44
C PRO A 539 6.49 -8.46 -15.68
N ASP A 540 5.36 -8.32 -16.35
CA ASP A 540 5.16 -7.39 -17.48
C ASP A 540 4.43 -6.09 -17.08
N PHE A 541 4.20 -5.87 -15.78
CA PHE A 541 3.67 -4.63 -15.25
C PHE A 541 4.62 -3.98 -14.23
N GLY A 542 5.34 -2.94 -14.67
CA GLY A 542 6.19 -2.16 -13.78
C GLY A 542 7.39 -2.90 -13.18
N ASP A 543 7.95 -2.33 -12.12
CA ASP A 543 8.98 -2.91 -11.26
C ASP A 543 8.55 -2.73 -9.81
N SER A 544 7.92 -3.76 -9.24
CA SER A 544 7.33 -3.74 -7.90
C SER A 544 8.32 -3.97 -6.76
N HIS A 545 9.64 -3.90 -7.02
CA HIS A 545 10.67 -4.06 -5.99
C HIS A 545 10.79 -2.82 -5.09
N PHE A 546 9.88 -2.71 -4.11
CA PHE A 546 9.87 -1.61 -3.15
C PHE A 546 10.63 -1.97 -1.87
N ASP A 547 11.14 -0.92 -1.20
CA ASP A 547 11.84 -1.07 0.08
C ASP A 547 10.95 -1.66 1.17
N PHE A 548 9.65 -1.34 1.16
CA PHE A 548 8.67 -1.75 2.15
C PHE A 548 7.35 -2.18 1.50
N LYS A 549 6.72 -3.17 2.10
CA LYS A 549 5.39 -3.66 1.71
C LYS A 549 4.32 -2.86 2.47
N TYR A 550 3.86 -1.75 1.87
CA TYR A 550 2.81 -0.91 2.43
C TYR A 550 1.46 -1.20 1.76
N PRO A 551 0.47 -1.85 2.44
CA PRO A 551 -0.80 -2.21 1.81
C PRO A 551 -1.62 -1.00 1.31
N ALA A 552 -1.48 0.18 1.92
CA ALA A 552 -2.13 1.39 1.43
C ALA A 552 -1.59 1.85 0.06
N PHE A 553 -0.27 1.73 -0.14
CA PHE A 553 0.35 2.01 -1.43
C PHE A 553 -0.01 0.93 -2.44
N ALA A 554 -0.08 -0.34 -2.02
CA ALA A 554 -0.57 -1.44 -2.84
C ALA A 554 -2.01 -1.20 -3.33
N ASN A 555 -2.90 -0.68 -2.47
CA ASN A 555 -4.25 -0.25 -2.86
C ASN A 555 -4.23 0.80 -3.98
N ALA A 556 -3.34 1.79 -3.89
CA ALA A 556 -3.18 2.78 -4.96
C ALA A 556 -2.60 2.15 -6.24
N TYR A 557 -1.54 1.34 -6.13
CA TYR A 557 -0.89 0.65 -7.25
C TYR A 557 -1.87 -0.26 -8.01
N GLY A 558 -2.72 -1.02 -7.31
CA GLY A 558 -3.77 -1.84 -7.92
C GLY A 558 -4.77 -1.04 -8.76
N LYS A 559 -5.05 0.23 -8.38
CA LYS A 559 -5.88 1.15 -9.16
C LYS A 559 -5.21 1.57 -10.47
N TYR A 560 -3.89 1.80 -10.47
CA TYR A 560 -3.12 2.09 -11.68
C TYR A 560 -3.05 0.86 -12.59
N TYR A 561 -2.84 -0.33 -12.03
CA TYR A 561 -2.89 -1.58 -12.78
C TYR A 561 -4.26 -1.79 -13.42
N LEU A 562 -5.34 -1.63 -12.67
CA LEU A 562 -6.70 -1.75 -13.19
C LEU A 562 -6.99 -0.73 -14.31
N LYS A 563 -6.54 0.52 -14.16
CA LYS A 563 -6.74 1.56 -15.20
C LYS A 563 -6.07 1.17 -16.51
N GLN A 564 -4.87 0.60 -16.46
CA GLN A 564 -4.13 0.12 -17.65
C GLN A 564 -4.85 -1.06 -18.31
N SER A 565 -5.48 -1.95 -17.55
CA SER A 565 -6.10 -3.17 -18.07
C SER A 565 -7.22 -2.87 -19.05
N SER A 566 -7.09 -3.36 -20.28
CA SER A 566 -8.08 -3.18 -21.37
C SER A 566 -8.56 -1.73 -21.56
N PHE A 567 -7.65 -0.76 -21.34
CA PHE A 567 -7.94 0.65 -21.60
C PHE A 567 -8.27 0.89 -23.09
N PRO A 568 -9.27 1.73 -23.44
CA PRO A 568 -10.14 2.51 -22.55
C PRO A 568 -11.45 1.80 -22.17
N TYR A 569 -11.54 0.51 -22.39
CA TYR A 569 -12.78 -0.26 -22.20
C TYR A 569 -13.17 -0.38 -20.71
N ASN A 570 -14.49 -0.44 -20.46
CA ASN A 570 -15.06 -0.55 -19.11
C ASN A 570 -14.60 0.56 -18.13
N ASP A 571 -14.31 1.75 -18.63
CA ASP A 571 -13.74 2.83 -17.84
C ASP A 571 -14.64 3.26 -16.66
N SER A 572 -15.98 3.21 -16.83
CA SER A 572 -16.95 3.47 -15.75
C SER A 572 -16.83 2.45 -14.60
N TYR A 573 -16.69 1.15 -14.92
CA TYR A 573 -16.53 0.10 -13.90
C TYR A 573 -15.16 0.17 -13.21
N LYS A 574 -14.11 0.52 -13.94
CA LYS A 574 -12.77 0.74 -13.37
C LYS A 574 -12.78 1.93 -12.40
N THR A 575 -13.38 3.05 -12.82
CA THR A 575 -13.51 4.25 -11.98
C THR A 575 -14.37 3.96 -10.74
N LEU A 576 -15.46 3.23 -10.90
CA LEU A 576 -16.28 2.78 -9.77
C LEU A 576 -15.46 1.93 -8.79
N THR A 577 -14.79 0.88 -9.27
CA THR A 577 -13.95 0.00 -8.43
C THR A 577 -12.88 0.79 -7.69
N ASN A 578 -12.22 1.74 -8.36
CA ASN A 578 -11.24 2.62 -7.73
C ASN A 578 -11.85 3.52 -6.62
N ASN A 579 -13.12 3.88 -6.75
CA ASN A 579 -13.82 4.67 -5.74
C ASN A 579 -14.40 3.81 -4.60
N LEU A 580 -14.75 2.56 -4.88
CA LEU A 580 -15.33 1.63 -3.90
C LEU A 580 -14.30 1.02 -2.96
N LEU A 581 -13.12 0.64 -3.49
CA LEU A 581 -12.12 -0.09 -2.71
C LEU A 581 -11.27 0.85 -1.85
N HIS A 582 -11.51 0.77 -0.53
CA HIS A 582 -10.84 1.55 0.50
C HIS A 582 -9.78 0.72 1.21
N TYR A 583 -8.75 1.40 1.67
CA TYR A 583 -7.81 0.85 2.63
C TYR A 583 -8.11 1.41 4.03
N PHE A 584 -8.36 0.53 4.96
CA PHE A 584 -8.58 0.81 6.36
C PHE A 584 -7.35 0.40 7.17
N GLY A 585 -6.70 1.37 7.81
CA GLY A 585 -5.45 1.19 8.55
C GLY A 585 -4.54 2.40 8.40
N ASP A 586 -3.31 2.31 8.92
CA ASP A 586 -2.30 3.38 8.76
C ASP A 586 -1.63 3.31 7.39
N ALA A 587 -1.48 4.46 6.72
CA ALA A 587 -0.95 4.51 5.36
C ALA A 587 0.48 3.96 5.21
N TYR A 588 1.30 4.08 6.25
CA TYR A 588 2.67 3.57 6.28
C TYR A 588 2.82 2.29 7.12
N LEU A 589 1.71 1.59 7.41
CA LEU A 589 1.81 0.26 7.99
C LEU A 589 2.63 -0.65 7.07
N GLN A 590 3.73 -1.17 7.60
CA GLN A 590 4.56 -2.17 6.93
C GLN A 590 4.08 -3.56 7.30
N ILE A 591 3.77 -4.42 6.31
CA ILE A 591 3.52 -5.84 6.60
C ILE A 591 4.80 -6.65 6.46
N PHE A 592 5.02 -7.59 7.40
CA PHE A 592 6.09 -8.56 7.33
C PHE A 592 5.60 -9.82 6.62
N SER A 593 6.38 -10.34 5.70
CA SER A 593 6.06 -11.56 4.93
C SER A 593 7.00 -12.73 5.22
N GLU A 594 8.02 -12.50 6.05
CA GLU A 594 9.00 -13.49 6.49
C GLU A 594 9.31 -13.27 7.97
N VAL A 595 9.85 -14.29 8.64
CA VAL A 595 10.33 -14.17 10.02
C VAL A 595 11.37 -13.05 10.09
N PRO A 596 11.15 -12.02 10.92
CA PRO A 596 12.04 -10.87 10.97
C PRO A 596 13.45 -11.25 11.44
N GLN A 597 14.45 -10.60 10.85
CA GLN A 597 15.85 -10.74 11.19
C GLN A 597 16.37 -9.49 11.90
N ASN A 598 17.46 -9.59 12.65
CA ASN A 598 18.11 -8.43 13.23
C ASN A 598 18.88 -7.64 12.16
N ILE A 599 18.82 -6.32 12.21
CA ILE A 599 19.66 -5.45 11.39
C ILE A 599 21.06 -5.42 12.01
N SER A 600 22.09 -5.74 11.21
CA SER A 600 23.47 -5.52 11.62
C SER A 600 23.78 -4.02 11.58
N VAL A 601 24.17 -3.43 12.71
CA VAL A 601 24.42 -1.99 12.80
C VAL A 601 25.58 -1.66 13.72
N THR A 602 26.37 -0.66 13.32
CA THR A 602 27.46 -0.10 14.12
C THR A 602 27.52 1.42 13.91
N HIS A 603 27.59 2.18 14.98
CA HIS A 603 27.76 3.63 14.98
C HIS A 603 28.52 4.09 16.21
N PRO A 604 29.07 5.32 16.25
CA PRO A 604 29.65 5.91 17.45
C PRO A 604 28.65 5.97 18.61
N GLU A 605 29.06 5.66 19.82
CA GLU A 605 28.21 5.84 21.01
C GLU A 605 28.17 7.30 21.48
N GLU A 606 29.17 8.09 21.07
CA GLU A 606 29.29 9.50 21.44
C GLU A 606 29.73 10.36 20.26
N LEU A 607 29.29 11.62 20.26
CA LEU A 607 29.74 12.67 19.35
C LEU A 607 30.15 13.91 20.14
N ASP A 608 31.05 14.69 19.59
CA ASP A 608 31.44 15.98 20.21
C ASP A 608 30.35 17.06 19.92
N ALA A 609 30.14 17.97 20.84
CA ALA A 609 29.32 19.15 20.64
C ALA A 609 29.78 19.92 19.40
N GLY A 610 28.84 20.39 18.59
CA GLY A 610 29.11 21.05 17.31
C GLY A 610 29.24 20.10 16.13
N SER A 611 29.24 18.78 16.34
CA SER A 611 29.18 17.79 15.25
C SER A 611 28.01 18.05 14.32
N ARG A 612 28.21 17.82 13.00
CA ARG A 612 27.23 18.08 11.92
C ARG A 612 26.92 16.84 11.09
N SER A 613 27.53 15.72 11.41
CA SER A 613 27.31 14.47 10.71
C SER A 613 27.68 13.28 11.58
N VAL A 614 27.12 12.12 11.23
CA VAL A 614 27.51 10.82 11.76
C VAL A 614 27.48 9.79 10.64
N THR A 615 28.44 8.87 10.67
CA THR A 615 28.46 7.71 9.79
C THR A 615 27.95 6.49 10.54
N ILE A 616 26.98 5.81 9.95
CA ILE A 616 26.36 4.59 10.46
C ILE A 616 26.65 3.47 9.47
N PHE A 617 27.19 2.36 9.96
CA PHE A 617 27.35 1.13 9.19
C PHE A 617 26.16 0.24 9.48
N ALA A 618 25.44 -0.18 8.44
CA ALA A 618 24.24 -1.00 8.59
C ALA A 618 23.99 -1.82 7.31
N ASP A 619 23.22 -2.90 7.42
CA ASP A 619 22.82 -3.69 6.26
C ASP A 619 22.30 -2.81 5.14
N SER A 620 22.77 -3.07 3.91
CA SER A 620 22.36 -2.28 2.74
C SER A 620 20.84 -2.28 2.58
N GLY A 621 20.27 -1.14 2.25
CA GLY A 621 18.83 -0.95 2.13
C GLY A 621 18.14 -0.57 3.44
N SER A 622 18.83 -0.50 4.59
CA SER A 622 18.24 -0.03 5.84
C SER A 622 17.92 1.47 5.78
N SER A 623 16.69 1.83 6.10
CA SER A 623 16.29 3.22 6.34
C SER A 623 16.74 3.65 7.72
N ILE A 624 17.34 4.83 7.83
CA ILE A 624 17.97 5.34 9.06
C ILE A 624 17.35 6.71 9.38
N ALA A 625 16.89 6.88 10.60
CA ALA A 625 16.40 8.15 11.12
C ALA A 625 17.12 8.53 12.41
N LEU A 626 17.47 9.80 12.53
CA LEU A 626 18.05 10.40 13.71
C LEU A 626 17.10 11.44 14.29
N SER A 627 16.81 11.37 15.58
CA SER A 627 15.95 12.35 16.24
C SER A 627 16.52 12.81 17.58
N ILE A 628 16.20 14.04 18.00
CA ILE A 628 16.43 14.60 19.31
C ILE A 628 15.11 15.09 19.85
N ASP A 629 14.74 14.72 21.06
CA ASP A 629 13.47 15.10 21.72
C ASP A 629 12.24 14.80 20.84
N ASN A 630 12.27 13.66 20.12
CA ASN A 630 11.29 13.19 19.14
C ASN A 630 11.16 14.04 17.86
N GLU A 631 12.04 14.99 17.64
CA GLU A 631 12.09 15.77 16.41
C GLU A 631 13.14 15.15 15.46
N LEU A 632 12.77 14.86 14.23
CA LEU A 632 13.66 14.31 13.21
C LEU A 632 14.74 15.35 12.84
N ILE A 633 16.02 14.98 12.98
CA ILE A 633 17.16 15.86 12.65
C ILE A 633 17.88 15.43 11.37
N ALA A 634 17.82 14.13 11.02
CA ALA A 634 18.36 13.61 9.78
C ALA A 634 17.72 12.27 9.41
N LYS A 635 17.65 11.98 8.12
CA LYS A 635 17.26 10.67 7.60
C LYS A 635 18.13 10.28 6.41
N GLY A 636 18.21 9.00 6.12
CA GLY A 636 18.93 8.47 4.97
C GLY A 636 18.75 6.98 4.83
N LYS A 637 19.42 6.40 3.84
CA LYS A 637 19.37 4.97 3.54
C LYS A 637 20.79 4.44 3.45
N SER A 638 21.05 3.27 4.06
CA SER A 638 22.32 2.57 3.93
C SER A 638 22.49 2.08 2.49
N ARG A 639 23.60 2.48 1.87
CA ARG A 639 24.03 2.00 0.54
C ARG A 639 25.41 1.37 0.66
N ASN A 640 25.56 0.17 0.12
CA ASN A 640 26.81 -0.59 0.23
C ASN A 640 27.31 -0.74 1.70
N GLY A 641 26.38 -0.91 2.64
CA GLY A 641 26.71 -1.13 4.05
C GLY A 641 26.98 0.13 4.88
N THR A 642 26.78 1.34 4.34
CA THR A 642 27.09 2.59 5.05
C THR A 642 26.13 3.72 4.71
N ALA A 643 25.93 4.64 5.65
CA ALA A 643 25.25 5.93 5.43
C ALA A 643 25.92 7.02 6.25
N THR A 644 26.21 8.18 5.65
CA THR A 644 26.62 9.38 6.37
C THR A 644 25.46 10.37 6.39
N LEU A 645 24.94 10.65 7.58
CA LEU A 645 23.83 11.55 7.79
C LEU A 645 24.31 12.91 8.25
N HIS A 646 23.82 13.98 7.64
CA HIS A 646 24.16 15.36 7.94
C HIS A 646 23.01 16.05 8.67
N PHE A 647 23.33 16.86 9.68
CA PHE A 647 22.37 17.58 10.52
C PHE A 647 22.94 18.94 10.99
N ASN A 648 22.10 19.78 11.58
CA ASN A 648 22.57 21.01 12.22
C ASN A 648 23.44 20.69 13.43
N PRO A 649 24.40 21.58 13.82
CA PRO A 649 25.29 21.34 14.96
C PRO A 649 24.50 20.94 16.21
N VAL A 650 24.88 19.79 16.76
CA VAL A 650 24.27 19.29 17.99
C VAL A 650 24.89 19.94 19.23
N LYS A 651 24.08 20.15 20.26
CA LYS A 651 24.50 20.77 21.50
C LYS A 651 24.99 19.72 22.49
N GLU A 652 25.88 20.13 23.38
CA GLU A 652 26.28 19.34 24.54
C GLU A 652 25.06 18.85 25.33
N GLY A 653 25.11 17.62 25.82
CA GLY A 653 24.04 16.99 26.59
C GLY A 653 22.88 16.47 25.74
N ALA A 654 22.84 16.74 24.43
CA ALA A 654 21.81 16.18 23.56
C ALA A 654 21.99 14.65 23.45
N VAL A 655 20.86 13.96 23.31
CA VAL A 655 20.82 12.53 23.07
C VAL A 655 20.14 12.32 21.71
N ILE A 656 20.90 11.77 20.76
CA ILE A 656 20.40 11.43 19.44
C ILE A 656 19.85 10.01 19.49
N LYS A 657 18.56 9.84 19.23
CA LYS A 657 17.95 8.52 19.02
C LYS A 657 18.22 8.09 17.58
N VAL A 658 18.76 6.89 17.41
CA VAL A 658 19.04 6.25 16.14
C VAL A 658 18.01 5.15 15.94
N VAL A 659 17.26 5.20 14.86
CA VAL A 659 16.28 4.17 14.49
C VAL A 659 16.61 3.66 13.10
N LEU A 660 16.67 2.33 12.96
CA LEU A 660 16.80 1.68 11.66
C LEU A 660 15.58 0.77 11.42
N THR A 661 15.08 0.81 10.20
CA THR A 661 14.02 -0.09 9.71
C THR A 661 14.40 -0.68 8.37
N LYS A 662 13.99 -1.93 8.14
CA LYS A 662 14.16 -2.64 6.87
C LYS A 662 13.07 -3.70 6.74
N GLN A 663 12.62 -3.98 5.51
CA GLN A 663 11.61 -5.02 5.27
C GLN A 663 12.04 -6.36 5.86
N ASN A 664 11.14 -7.03 6.57
CA ASN A 664 11.37 -8.31 7.24
C ASN A 664 12.54 -8.30 8.25
N HIS A 665 12.75 -7.16 8.93
CA HIS A 665 13.74 -7.05 10.00
C HIS A 665 13.12 -6.39 11.22
N TYR A 666 13.59 -6.79 12.40
CA TYR A 666 13.25 -6.10 13.63
C TYR A 666 13.75 -4.66 13.58
N ARG A 667 12.91 -3.73 14.04
CA ARG A 667 13.29 -2.34 14.24
C ARG A 667 14.45 -2.25 15.21
N HIS A 668 15.56 -1.61 14.81
CA HIS A 668 16.67 -1.33 15.70
C HIS A 668 16.54 0.07 16.30
N GLU A 669 16.77 0.18 17.60
CA GLU A 669 16.80 1.47 18.31
C GLU A 669 18.06 1.55 19.19
N SER A 670 18.80 2.66 19.08
CA SER A 670 19.99 2.93 19.88
C SER A 670 20.16 4.44 20.12
N LEU A 671 21.16 4.83 20.90
CA LEU A 671 21.40 6.21 21.30
C LEU A 671 22.83 6.62 21.04
N ILE A 672 23.03 7.88 20.62
CA ILE A 672 24.34 8.55 20.55
C ILE A 672 24.29 9.73 21.51
N ARG A 673 25.25 9.83 22.43
CA ARG A 673 25.37 10.94 23.38
C ARG A 673 26.26 12.04 22.81
N VAL A 674 25.90 13.31 23.07
CA VAL A 674 26.72 14.45 22.66
C VAL A 674 27.46 14.99 23.87
N LYS A 675 28.81 14.84 23.89
CA LYS A 675 29.66 15.37 24.95
C LYS A 675 30.19 16.75 24.62
N GLY A 676 30.58 17.50 25.70
CA GLY A 676 31.25 18.79 25.55
C GLY A 676 32.63 18.62 24.86
N GLY A 677 33.01 19.59 24.02
CA GLY A 677 34.40 19.68 23.58
C GLY A 677 35.30 19.97 24.81
N ASP A 678 36.47 19.35 24.85
CA ASP A 678 37.42 19.51 25.93
C ASP A 678 37.74 21.00 26.20
N ASP A 679 37.10 21.59 27.18
CA ASP A 679 37.55 22.79 27.89
C ASP A 679 37.28 22.60 29.40
N ASN A 680 38.33 22.19 30.10
CA ASN A 680 38.55 22.25 31.56
C ASN A 680 37.76 21.28 32.46
N GLU A 681 38.57 20.55 33.22
CA GLU A 681 38.24 19.92 34.50
C GLU A 681 37.31 20.79 35.36
N GLY A 682 36.15 20.25 35.73
CA GLY A 682 35.37 20.79 36.84
C GLY A 682 33.88 20.46 36.79
N ASP A 683 33.48 19.52 37.61
CA ASP A 683 32.12 19.12 38.00
C ASP A 683 31.39 18.08 37.12
N SER A 684 31.55 16.83 37.55
CA SER A 684 30.70 15.70 37.17
C SER A 684 29.27 15.91 37.70
N HIS A 685 28.35 16.38 36.86
CA HIS A 685 26.95 16.27 37.17
C HIS A 685 26.47 14.81 36.99
N ASP A 686 25.85 14.29 38.02
CA ASP A 686 25.34 12.92 38.18
C ASP A 686 24.41 12.48 37.03
N THR A 687 24.94 11.75 36.08
CA THR A 687 24.12 11.10 35.05
C THR A 687 23.62 9.76 35.57
N ILE A 688 22.28 9.65 35.73
CA ILE A 688 21.63 8.38 36.03
C ILE A 688 21.56 7.53 34.74
N SER A 689 22.22 6.34 34.76
CA SER A 689 22.16 5.37 33.68
C SER A 689 21.44 4.08 34.11
N VAL A 690 20.68 3.49 33.18
CA VAL A 690 19.85 2.29 33.38
C VAL A 690 20.24 1.27 32.29
N PHE A 691 20.70 0.09 32.70
CA PHE A 691 21.21 -0.93 31.76
C PHE A 691 21.15 -2.35 32.39
N PRO A 692 21.15 -3.44 31.60
CA PRO A 692 20.99 -3.47 30.15
C PRO A 692 19.56 -3.13 29.72
N ASN A 693 19.37 -2.81 28.47
CA ASN A 693 18.03 -2.62 27.87
C ASN A 693 18.11 -3.16 26.42
N PRO A 694 17.43 -4.26 26.09
CA PRO A 694 16.53 -5.05 26.96
C PRO A 694 17.19 -5.67 28.20
N VAL A 695 16.41 -5.90 29.25
CA VAL A 695 16.85 -6.59 30.46
C VAL A 695 16.37 -8.05 30.44
N GLU A 696 17.25 -9.00 30.78
CA GLU A 696 16.87 -10.39 30.97
C GLU A 696 16.31 -10.61 32.39
N ASP A 697 17.15 -10.56 33.40
CA ASP A 697 16.73 -10.81 34.80
C ASP A 697 17.05 -9.65 35.74
N VAL A 698 18.15 -8.92 35.54
CA VAL A 698 18.63 -7.89 36.48
C VAL A 698 18.84 -6.55 35.74
N LEU A 699 18.06 -5.54 36.15
CA LEU A 699 18.21 -4.17 35.72
C LEU A 699 19.18 -3.43 36.65
N LYS A 700 20.20 -2.79 36.10
CA LYS A 700 21.21 -2.04 36.83
C LYS A 700 21.00 -0.53 36.65
N ILE A 701 21.05 0.18 37.74
CA ILE A 701 20.89 1.65 37.75
C ILE A 701 22.16 2.22 38.38
N LYS A 702 22.88 3.04 37.63
CA LYS A 702 24.04 3.74 38.08
C LYS A 702 23.75 5.24 38.24
N GLY A 703 24.02 5.81 39.40
CA GLY A 703 23.83 7.24 39.71
C GLY A 703 24.17 7.52 41.16
N ARG A 704 24.54 8.79 41.47
CA ARG A 704 24.75 9.22 42.86
C ARG A 704 23.41 9.75 43.41
N VAL A 705 23.14 9.44 44.70
CA VAL A 705 22.01 9.96 45.48
C VAL A 705 20.64 9.60 44.87
N ILE A 706 20.36 8.31 44.77
CA ILE A 706 19.01 7.82 44.40
C ILE A 706 18.18 7.61 45.66
N SER A 707 17.04 8.30 45.80
CA SER A 707 16.18 8.21 46.99
C SER A 707 15.06 7.21 46.86
N ASN A 708 14.53 7.01 45.65
CA ASN A 708 13.48 6.04 45.39
C ASN A 708 13.48 5.61 43.92
N ILE A 709 13.11 4.34 43.65
CA ILE A 709 12.96 3.80 42.33
C ILE A 709 11.60 3.11 42.25
N LYS A 710 10.83 3.40 41.17
CA LYS A 710 9.58 2.73 40.85
C LYS A 710 9.64 2.16 39.43
N ILE A 711 9.23 0.92 39.26
CA ILE A 711 9.00 0.33 37.95
C ILE A 711 7.49 0.27 37.73
N CYS A 712 7.04 0.84 36.63
CA CYS A 712 5.64 0.90 36.24
C CYS A 712 5.41 0.17 34.92
N ASN A 713 4.25 -0.44 34.77
CA ASN A 713 3.81 -0.98 33.48
C ASN A 713 3.39 0.16 32.53
N ASN A 714 2.98 -0.21 31.32
CA ASN A 714 2.50 0.71 30.29
C ASN A 714 1.22 1.49 30.67
N LEU A 715 0.50 1.04 31.73
CA LEU A 715 -0.68 1.75 32.30
C LEU A 715 -0.30 2.71 33.43
N GLY A 716 0.99 2.87 33.76
CA GLY A 716 1.47 3.72 34.85
C GLY A 716 1.30 3.11 36.24
N GLN A 717 0.90 1.84 36.36
CA GLN A 717 0.76 1.15 37.64
C GLN A 717 2.15 0.73 38.13
N THR A 718 2.49 1.08 39.37
CA THR A 718 3.74 0.66 40.00
C THR A 718 3.71 -0.85 40.29
N ILE A 719 4.67 -1.57 39.74
CA ILE A 719 4.84 -3.02 39.93
C ILE A 719 5.94 -3.34 40.92
N ILE A 720 7.06 -2.61 40.86
CA ILE A 720 8.19 -2.73 41.78
C ILE A 720 8.45 -1.34 42.36
N GLU A 721 8.63 -1.25 43.69
CA GLU A 721 9.08 -0.06 44.38
C GLU A 721 10.26 -0.41 45.27
N HIS A 722 11.37 0.32 45.06
CA HIS A 722 12.61 0.14 45.82
C HIS A 722 12.93 1.48 46.50
N GLY A 723 12.75 1.53 47.81
CA GLY A 723 13.05 2.73 48.62
C GLY A 723 14.41 2.67 49.28
N ASN A 724 15.02 3.85 49.47
CA ASN A 724 16.28 4.12 50.18
C ASN A 724 17.43 3.22 49.75
N ALA A 725 18.11 3.59 48.68
CA ALA A 725 19.37 2.98 48.30
C ALA A 725 20.50 3.74 49.03
N ASP A 726 21.00 3.17 50.12
CA ASP A 726 22.23 3.64 50.75
C ASP A 726 23.38 3.60 49.74
N SER A 727 23.88 4.78 49.34
CA SER A 727 25.17 5.08 48.70
C SER A 727 25.86 4.03 47.81
N ALA A 728 25.13 3.13 47.17
CA ALA A 728 25.71 2.19 46.21
C ALA A 728 25.92 2.87 44.85
N GLU A 729 27.13 2.73 44.27
CA GLU A 729 27.41 3.25 42.92
C GLU A 729 26.52 2.62 41.83
N VAL A 730 25.99 1.40 42.06
CA VAL A 730 25.11 0.68 41.17
C VAL A 730 24.05 -0.04 42.01
N ILE A 731 22.77 0.20 41.67
CA ILE A 731 21.63 -0.50 42.26
C ILE A 731 21.16 -1.56 41.28
N GLU A 732 20.98 -2.80 41.76
CA GLU A 732 20.47 -3.92 40.97
C GLU A 732 19.02 -4.21 41.36
N ILE A 733 18.14 -4.30 40.37
CA ILE A 733 16.75 -4.67 40.58
C ILE A 733 16.43 -5.96 39.83
N ASP A 734 15.95 -6.95 40.59
CA ASP A 734 15.48 -8.21 40.01
C ASP A 734 14.18 -7.99 39.23
N CYS A 735 14.26 -8.18 37.92
CA CYS A 735 13.16 -8.12 36.98
C CYS A 735 12.69 -9.50 36.51
N SER A 736 13.24 -10.60 37.05
CA SER A 736 12.94 -11.98 36.62
C SER A 736 11.46 -12.38 36.74
N SER A 737 10.71 -11.70 37.61
CA SER A 737 9.27 -11.92 37.80
C SER A 737 8.37 -11.07 36.89
N LEU A 738 8.93 -10.11 36.14
CA LEU A 738 8.14 -9.28 35.23
C LEU A 738 7.83 -10.06 33.95
N PRO A 739 6.61 -10.02 33.42
CA PRO A 739 6.30 -10.48 32.05
C PRO A 739 7.15 -9.79 31.00
N HIS A 740 7.36 -10.44 29.84
CA HIS A 740 8.00 -9.77 28.71
C HIS A 740 7.14 -8.58 28.25
N GLY A 741 7.73 -7.41 28.09
CA GLY A 741 7.02 -6.19 27.73
C GLY A 741 7.81 -4.91 27.99
N ALA A 742 7.20 -3.77 27.67
CA ALA A 742 7.76 -2.45 27.92
C ALA A 742 7.37 -1.92 29.31
N TYR A 743 8.33 -1.35 30.01
CA TYR A 743 8.20 -0.80 31.35
C TYR A 743 8.81 0.59 31.44
N TYR A 744 8.36 1.38 32.42
CA TYR A 744 8.96 2.65 32.77
C TYR A 744 9.58 2.57 34.16
N ILE A 745 10.80 3.06 34.30
CA ILE A 745 11.45 3.25 35.58
C ILE A 745 11.44 4.73 35.92
N ILE A 746 10.95 5.05 37.10
CA ILE A 746 10.91 6.39 37.68
C ILE A 746 11.93 6.43 38.81
N ILE A 747 12.97 7.25 38.63
CA ILE A 747 14.07 7.36 39.58
C ILE A 747 13.98 8.74 40.23
N SER A 748 13.81 8.78 41.53
CA SER A 748 13.78 10.02 42.31
C SER A 748 15.17 10.30 42.93
N SER A 749 15.70 11.47 42.66
CA SER A 749 16.89 12.06 43.28
C SER A 749 16.51 13.48 43.70
N GLU A 750 17.38 14.45 43.60
CA GLU A 750 16.99 15.89 43.72
C GLU A 750 15.99 16.29 42.60
N THR A 751 16.02 15.57 41.49
CA THR A 751 15.06 15.65 40.39
C THR A 751 14.49 14.30 40.07
N GLN A 752 13.32 14.23 39.41
CA GLN A 752 12.71 12.98 38.97
C GLN A 752 13.13 12.66 37.54
N THR A 753 13.70 11.46 37.34
CA THR A 753 14.07 10.95 36.00
C THR A 753 13.20 9.75 35.63
N VAL A 754 12.64 9.77 34.41
CA VAL A 754 11.86 8.65 33.85
C VAL A 754 12.62 8.04 32.69
N ARG A 755 12.73 6.71 32.64
CA ARG A 755 13.34 5.95 31.54
C ARG A 755 12.44 4.77 31.17
N GLY A 756 12.39 4.44 29.91
CA GLY A 756 11.75 3.20 29.42
C GLY A 756 12.79 2.06 29.33
N PHE A 757 12.36 0.84 29.61
CA PHE A 757 13.14 -0.38 29.34
C PHE A 757 12.21 -1.53 28.93
N VAL A 758 12.78 -2.56 28.32
CA VAL A 758 12.07 -3.75 27.84
C VAL A 758 12.62 -4.98 28.54
N ARG A 759 11.73 -5.89 28.93
CA ARG A 759 12.07 -7.21 29.42
C ARG A 759 11.61 -8.30 28.45
#